data_7bee2e79b317fd5e9a767513b417c95b
#
_entry.id   7bee2e79b317fd5e9a767513b417c95b
#
_cell.length_a   1.000
_cell.length_b   1.000
_cell.length_c   1.000
_cell.angle_alpha   90.00
_cell.angle_beta   90.00
_cell.angle_gamma   90.00
#
_symmetry.space_group_name_H-M   'P 1'
#
loop_
_entity.id
_entity.type
_entity.pdbx_description
1 polymer ?
#
loop_
_entity_poly.entity_id
_entity_poly.type
_entity_poly.pdbx_seq_one_letter_code
_entity_poly.pdbx_strand_id
1 'polypeptide(L)'
;MLLRGCGQARGRSGERLYSRPIMKPLQRFTVLPTVPKPLEPLSVLARNLRWTWHPPVQELFAAMDPAGWEASGHNPLRMLNEADAAVLERAAADPAFLAAQAAAADDLATYLREPRWYQTLSGAPSRIAYFSPEFGVSEVLPQYSGGLGVLAGDHLKAASDLGVPLVGVGLFYRSGYFRQALTADGRQVESYPAFNPQELPLELVTDGEGGPLRINVRLPDGAPLFAQLWRADVGRVPLFLLDSDVDGNAPVERAVTDRLYGGGGEHRLRQEILLGIGGVRALDALGLRAEVFHTNEGHAGYLGLERIRRLIQDEGLDAASAIEATRAGTIFTTHTPVEAGIDRFPRSFIERYFGAGGVETGLDVDRIMDLGAEPDGDGSMFNMAVMGLRLAQRANGVSRLHGQVSRELFHGLWAGFSSTEAPISHVTNGVHAGTWVQRDWAELFERYLGADFQTSDQPWTPLQGVPDGEIWELRRRARRRLVEDVRRRLAVAWRARGASEGQLGWITRAFDPDVLTIGFARRVPSYKRLTLLLKDSERLTRLLLDPERPIQLVIAGKAHPADEGGKELIAEFARFASDPRVRHRIAFLPDYDMAMARTLVAGADVWLNNPLRPYEACGTSGMKAAMNGSLNLSIRDGWWDECYDGRNGWAIPSADDPTIPAERRDELEASAIFDLLEHEIVPLFYDRAAGPPSGWVGMVKHNLVTLGPVVLASRMVRQYTDDYYLPAADSSWRLQEHGFAGARELAAWKERVTAAWSGVMIRKVTGGQQEPALGSRLSVRAVVELGNLEPEEVEVQIACGRVDDADELREVDVLPLKQDGHREDGGWVFEGEVPLLTPGAFGYTVRVVPRHQSLISPAELGLVAWASG
;
A
#
# COMPACT_ATOMS: atom_id res chain seq x y z
N MET A 1 -14.13 56.05 -44.41
CA MET A 1 -14.98 57.23 -44.11
C MET A 1 -15.11 57.22 -42.59
N LEU A 2 -14.26 57.99 -41.87
CA LEU A 2 -14.60 59.17 -41.07
C LEU A 2 -15.60 58.86 -39.93
N LEU A 3 -15.47 59.18 -38.68
CA LEU A 3 -14.63 60.11 -37.88
C LEU A 3 -14.81 59.75 -36.36
N ARG A 4 -13.74 59.85 -35.62
CA ARG A 4 -13.51 60.54 -34.32
C ARG A 4 -14.62 60.60 -33.25
N GLY A 5 -14.26 60.19 -32.03
CA GLY A 5 -14.86 60.67 -30.80
C GLY A 5 -13.96 60.40 -29.60
N CYS A 6 -13.25 61.40 -29.13
CA CYS A 6 -12.47 61.42 -27.89
C CYS A 6 -13.37 61.37 -26.67
N GLY A 7 -13.08 60.55 -25.68
CA GLY A 7 -13.66 60.59 -24.35
C GLY A 7 -12.59 60.31 -23.29
N GLN A 8 -12.34 61.29 -22.45
CA GLN A 8 -11.32 61.38 -21.41
C GLN A 8 -11.46 60.26 -20.35
N ALA A 9 -10.38 59.52 -20.13
CA ALA A 9 -10.23 58.70 -18.98
C ALA A 9 -9.93 59.52 -17.72
N ARG A 10 -10.79 59.38 -16.72
CA ARG A 10 -10.47 59.80 -15.35
C ARG A 10 -9.73 58.67 -14.66
N GLY A 11 -8.55 58.99 -14.15
CA GLY A 11 -7.64 58.10 -13.44
C GLY A 11 -8.31 57.55 -12.18
N ARG A 12 -8.23 56.20 -12.03
CA ARG A 12 -8.34 55.55 -10.74
C ARG A 12 -6.96 55.43 -10.14
N SER A 13 -6.84 55.93 -8.91
CA SER A 13 -5.68 55.84 -8.05
C SER A 13 -5.14 54.42 -7.99
N GLY A 14 -3.90 54.20 -8.44
CA GLY A 14 -3.16 52.99 -8.25
C GLY A 14 -2.89 52.79 -6.77
N GLU A 15 -3.49 51.74 -6.17
CA GLU A 15 -2.96 51.16 -4.95
C GLU A 15 -1.60 50.57 -5.29
N ARG A 16 -0.54 51.23 -4.81
CA ARG A 16 0.79 50.62 -4.76
C ARG A 16 0.72 49.48 -3.76
N LEU A 17 0.62 48.24 -4.26
CA LEU A 17 0.97 47.09 -3.51
C LEU A 17 2.44 47.27 -3.07
N TYR A 18 2.63 47.67 -1.82
CA TYR A 18 3.92 47.62 -1.16
C TYR A 18 4.29 46.16 -1.05
N SER A 19 5.06 45.63 -2.00
CA SER A 19 5.76 44.36 -1.82
C SER A 19 6.66 44.55 -0.60
N ARG A 20 6.36 43.90 0.50
CA ARG A 20 7.27 43.83 1.65
C ARG A 20 8.64 43.39 1.09
N PRO A 21 9.73 44.04 1.41
CA PRO A 21 11.05 43.61 0.99
C PRO A 21 11.30 42.25 1.56
N ILE A 22 11.49 41.24 0.70
CA ILE A 22 11.85 39.88 1.12
C ILE A 22 13.27 39.97 1.64
N MET A 23 13.43 39.95 2.96
CA MET A 23 14.75 39.89 3.59
C MET A 23 15.31 38.49 3.41
N LYS A 24 16.38 38.36 2.62
CA LYS A 24 17.09 37.07 2.47
C LYS A 24 18.20 36.98 3.53
N PRO A 25 18.35 35.86 4.24
CA PRO A 25 19.45 35.68 5.18
C PRO A 25 20.77 35.63 4.42
N LEU A 26 21.80 36.26 4.98
CA LEU A 26 23.18 36.17 4.49
C LEU A 26 23.79 34.79 4.73
N GLN A 27 23.38 34.14 5.83
CA GLN A 27 23.80 32.80 6.23
C GLN A 27 22.63 32.10 6.88
N ARG A 28 22.44 30.83 6.55
CA ARG A 28 21.51 29.95 7.24
C ARG A 28 22.28 29.05 8.20
N PHE A 29 21.82 28.93 9.41
CA PHE A 29 22.33 27.97 10.40
C PHE A 29 21.17 27.44 11.22
N THR A 30 21.31 26.22 11.71
CA THR A 30 20.33 25.58 12.57
C THR A 30 20.72 25.79 14.02
N VAL A 31 19.82 26.33 14.83
CA VAL A 31 19.97 26.40 16.29
C VAL A 31 19.29 25.15 16.87
N LEU A 32 20.07 24.33 17.53
CA LEU A 32 19.55 23.15 18.26
C LEU A 32 19.47 23.50 19.75
N PRO A 33 18.40 23.06 20.46
CA PRO A 33 18.30 23.25 21.90
C PRO A 33 19.39 22.43 22.60
N THR A 34 19.90 22.95 23.70
CA THR A 34 20.83 22.23 24.54
C THR A 34 20.04 21.42 25.57
N VAL A 35 19.94 20.12 25.34
CA VAL A 35 19.37 19.19 26.33
C VAL A 35 20.38 18.96 27.44
N PRO A 36 20.03 19.12 28.74
CA PRO A 36 20.90 18.83 29.87
C PRO A 36 21.48 17.41 29.78
N LYS A 37 22.76 17.24 30.13
CA LYS A 37 23.50 15.97 30.02
C LYS A 37 22.76 14.75 30.58
N PRO A 38 22.08 14.81 31.78
CA PRO A 38 21.31 13.68 32.27
C PRO A 38 20.15 13.26 31.38
N LEU A 39 19.66 14.15 30.50
CA LEU A 39 18.53 13.92 29.59
C LEU A 39 18.95 13.57 28.15
N GLU A 40 20.26 13.46 27.86
CA GLU A 40 20.75 13.08 26.51
C GLU A 40 20.04 11.83 25.92
N PRO A 41 19.70 10.76 26.69
CA PRO A 41 18.98 9.60 26.18
C PRO A 41 17.61 9.93 25.57
N LEU A 42 16.94 11.00 25.99
CA LEU A 42 15.66 11.42 25.41
C LEU A 42 15.79 11.76 23.91
N SER A 43 16.95 12.30 23.50
CA SER A 43 17.20 12.64 22.10
C SER A 43 17.26 11.39 21.22
N VAL A 44 17.81 10.28 21.73
CA VAL A 44 17.84 8.98 21.05
C VAL A 44 16.44 8.38 20.98
N LEU A 45 15.73 8.38 22.12
CA LEU A 45 14.34 7.88 22.19
C LEU A 45 13.40 8.65 21.26
N ALA A 46 13.53 9.99 21.17
CA ALA A 46 12.71 10.84 20.33
C ALA A 46 12.96 10.62 18.83
N ARG A 47 14.17 10.26 18.42
CA ARG A 47 14.53 10.03 17.00
C ARG A 47 14.13 8.66 16.50
N ASN A 48 14.21 7.60 17.33
CA ASN A 48 13.81 6.27 16.90
C ASN A 48 12.28 6.14 16.94
N LEU A 49 11.65 6.03 15.77
CA LEU A 49 10.19 6.00 15.59
C LEU A 49 9.50 4.80 16.28
N ARG A 50 10.24 3.88 16.90
CA ARG A 50 9.65 2.82 17.73
C ARG A 50 8.75 3.39 18.83
N TRP A 51 9.03 4.59 19.35
CA TRP A 51 8.17 5.25 20.33
C TRP A 51 6.71 5.38 19.87
N THR A 52 6.44 5.44 18.55
CA THR A 52 5.09 5.60 18.02
C THR A 52 4.18 4.39 18.28
N TRP A 53 4.76 3.22 18.58
CA TRP A 53 4.04 1.99 18.96
C TRP A 53 4.54 1.39 20.29
N HIS A 54 5.28 2.18 21.08
CA HIS A 54 5.79 1.76 22.38
C HIS A 54 5.30 2.71 23.48
N PRO A 55 4.14 2.42 24.13
CA PRO A 55 3.50 3.30 25.10
C PRO A 55 4.40 3.81 26.22
N PRO A 56 5.32 3.02 26.81
CA PRO A 56 6.17 3.52 27.90
C PRO A 56 7.01 4.75 27.53
N VAL A 57 7.48 4.86 26.27
CA VAL A 57 8.21 6.05 25.82
C VAL A 57 7.29 7.25 25.64
N GLN A 58 6.06 7.03 25.13
CA GLN A 58 5.05 8.10 25.04
C GLN A 58 4.70 8.65 26.42
N GLU A 59 4.51 7.77 27.42
CA GLU A 59 4.23 8.12 28.80
C GLU A 59 5.38 8.90 29.45
N LEU A 60 6.63 8.55 29.12
CA LEU A 60 7.81 9.26 29.61
C LEU A 60 7.81 10.72 29.15
N PHE A 61 7.55 11.00 27.85
CA PHE A 61 7.44 12.36 27.34
C PHE A 61 6.23 13.11 27.90
N ALA A 62 5.08 12.45 27.98
CA ALA A 62 3.89 13.04 28.57
C ALA A 62 4.08 13.39 30.07
N ALA A 63 4.83 12.58 30.82
CA ALA A 63 5.12 12.83 32.24
C ALA A 63 6.10 14.00 32.44
N MET A 64 7.02 14.25 31.52
CA MET A 64 7.98 15.36 31.58
C MET A 64 7.25 16.71 31.50
N ASP A 65 6.32 16.87 30.57
CA ASP A 65 5.47 18.05 30.39
C ASP A 65 4.18 17.68 29.64
N PRO A 66 3.07 17.40 30.35
CA PRO A 66 1.80 17.06 29.73
C PRO A 66 1.27 18.14 28.77
N ALA A 67 1.46 19.42 29.11
CA ALA A 67 1.00 20.52 28.27
C ALA A 67 1.86 20.66 26.99
N GLY A 68 3.17 20.52 27.11
CA GLY A 68 4.10 20.53 25.99
C GLY A 68 3.89 19.30 25.07
N TRP A 69 3.56 18.13 25.62
CA TRP A 69 3.23 16.93 24.85
C TRP A 69 2.01 17.15 23.95
N GLU A 70 0.93 17.71 24.49
CA GLU A 70 -0.26 18.07 23.73
C GLU A 70 0.01 19.18 22.71
N ALA A 71 0.72 20.23 23.12
CA ALA A 71 1.02 21.38 22.26
C ALA A 71 1.92 21.02 21.07
N SER A 72 2.88 20.09 21.27
CA SER A 72 3.75 19.58 20.20
C SER A 72 3.02 18.67 19.20
N GLY A 73 1.77 18.31 19.46
CA GLY A 73 1.04 17.30 18.68
C GLY A 73 1.60 15.88 18.85
N HIS A 74 2.05 15.57 20.05
CA HIS A 74 2.67 14.30 20.43
C HIS A 74 3.99 14.01 19.68
N ASN A 75 4.71 15.07 19.27
CA ASN A 75 6.02 14.96 18.65
C ASN A 75 7.12 15.20 19.72
N PRO A 76 7.82 14.15 20.17
CA PRO A 76 8.80 14.28 21.25
C PRO A 76 9.99 15.17 20.88
N LEU A 77 10.39 15.18 19.60
CA LEU A 77 11.49 16.05 19.14
C LEU A 77 11.11 17.52 19.17
N ARG A 78 9.91 17.82 18.66
CA ARG A 78 9.37 19.18 18.71
C ARG A 78 9.18 19.63 20.16
N MET A 79 8.65 18.74 21.01
CA MET A 79 8.51 19.00 22.44
C MET A 79 9.84 19.35 23.12
N LEU A 80 10.91 18.60 22.86
CA LEU A 80 12.25 18.89 23.37
C LEU A 80 12.81 20.22 22.85
N ASN A 81 12.55 20.53 21.58
CA ASN A 81 13.00 21.77 20.93
C ASN A 81 12.29 23.02 21.48
N GLU A 82 11.04 22.90 21.91
CA GLU A 82 10.20 23.99 22.38
C GLU A 82 10.11 24.04 23.93
N ALA A 83 10.70 23.06 24.64
CA ALA A 83 10.62 22.94 26.09
C ALA A 83 11.30 24.12 26.82
N ASP A 84 10.65 24.67 27.83
CA ASP A 84 11.25 25.64 28.74
C ASP A 84 12.44 25.02 29.51
N ALA A 85 13.52 25.79 29.69
CA ALA A 85 14.70 25.36 30.45
C ALA A 85 14.32 24.84 31.86
N ALA A 86 13.35 25.47 32.52
CA ALA A 86 12.89 25.04 33.84
C ALA A 86 12.21 23.67 33.84
N VAL A 87 11.56 23.26 32.73
CA VAL A 87 10.99 21.91 32.56
C VAL A 87 12.11 20.89 32.46
N LEU A 88 13.10 21.16 31.61
CA LEU A 88 14.27 20.28 31.42
C LEU A 88 15.11 20.15 32.70
N GLU A 89 15.33 21.26 33.44
CA GLU A 89 16.06 21.26 34.73
C GLU A 89 15.34 20.44 35.79
N ARG A 90 14.00 20.55 35.91
CA ARG A 90 13.22 19.73 36.84
C ARG A 90 13.32 18.26 36.52
N ALA A 91 13.14 17.89 35.25
CA ALA A 91 13.26 16.49 34.80
C ALA A 91 14.66 15.93 35.05
N ALA A 92 15.72 16.73 34.79
CA ALA A 92 17.10 16.35 35.03
C ALA A 92 17.46 16.19 36.53
N ALA A 93 16.66 16.80 37.41
CA ALA A 93 16.84 16.72 38.87
C ALA A 93 15.92 15.64 39.52
N ASP A 94 14.99 15.05 38.77
CA ASP A 94 14.05 14.01 39.28
C ASP A 94 14.64 12.61 39.13
N PRO A 95 15.03 11.92 40.25
CA PRO A 95 15.57 10.57 40.19
C PRO A 95 14.60 9.53 39.62
N ALA A 96 13.26 9.72 39.84
CA ALA A 96 12.27 8.79 39.35
C ALA A 96 12.12 8.91 37.83
N PHE A 97 12.13 10.12 37.30
CA PHE A 97 12.12 10.38 35.86
C PHE A 97 13.40 9.82 35.17
N LEU A 98 14.57 10.07 35.76
CA LEU A 98 15.82 9.56 35.22
C LEU A 98 15.87 8.01 35.21
N ALA A 99 15.33 7.36 36.24
CA ALA A 99 15.22 5.90 36.27
C ALA A 99 14.27 5.37 35.18
N ALA A 100 13.13 6.02 34.97
CA ALA A 100 12.17 5.65 33.88
C ALA A 100 12.80 5.86 32.49
N GLN A 101 13.52 6.98 32.30
CA GLN A 101 14.27 7.26 31.08
C GLN A 101 15.34 6.19 30.80
N ALA A 102 16.12 5.81 31.84
CA ALA A 102 17.15 4.80 31.70
C ALA A 102 16.55 3.44 31.31
N ALA A 103 15.46 3.05 31.95
CA ALA A 103 14.73 1.82 31.59
C ALA A 103 14.23 1.82 30.15
N ALA A 104 13.67 2.96 29.68
CA ALA A 104 13.20 3.11 28.29
C ALA A 104 14.38 3.05 27.29
N ALA A 105 15.53 3.65 27.62
CA ALA A 105 16.72 3.59 26.78
C ALA A 105 17.33 2.19 26.71
N ASP A 106 17.36 1.47 27.82
CA ASP A 106 17.84 0.07 27.88
C ASP A 106 16.90 -0.87 27.11
N ASP A 107 15.60 -0.68 27.25
CA ASP A 107 14.59 -1.42 26.46
C ASP A 107 14.79 -1.21 24.94
N LEU A 108 14.98 0.04 24.49
CA LEU A 108 15.25 0.31 23.07
C LEU A 108 16.57 -0.35 22.63
N ALA A 109 17.63 -0.25 23.44
CA ALA A 109 18.92 -0.85 23.12
C ALA A 109 18.82 -2.38 23.06
N THR A 110 18.04 -3.00 23.93
CA THR A 110 17.74 -4.43 23.94
C THR A 110 16.94 -4.81 22.69
N TYR A 111 15.86 -4.11 22.43
CA TYR A 111 15.05 -4.30 21.21
C TYR A 111 15.90 -4.29 19.94
N LEU A 112 16.84 -3.36 19.80
CA LEU A 112 17.67 -3.22 18.61
C LEU A 112 18.70 -4.34 18.44
N ARG A 113 19.12 -5.02 19.52
CA ARG A 113 20.21 -6.02 19.51
C ARG A 113 19.76 -7.47 19.55
N GLU A 114 18.63 -7.75 20.19
CA GLU A 114 18.16 -9.13 20.35
C GLU A 114 17.84 -9.80 19.02
N PRO A 115 18.24 -11.06 18.81
CA PRO A 115 17.76 -11.84 17.68
C PRO A 115 16.23 -11.96 17.69
N ARG A 116 15.63 -11.94 16.51
CA ARG A 116 14.20 -12.11 16.31
C ARG A 116 13.93 -13.30 15.38
N TRP A 117 12.70 -13.49 14.97
CA TRP A 117 12.31 -14.59 14.09
C TRP A 117 13.22 -14.74 12.86
N TYR A 118 13.51 -13.65 12.17
CA TYR A 118 14.30 -13.70 10.94
C TYR A 118 15.69 -14.29 11.12
N GLN A 119 16.34 -14.06 12.27
CA GLN A 119 17.66 -14.61 12.58
C GLN A 119 17.63 -16.11 12.87
N THR A 120 16.46 -16.74 12.92
CA THR A 120 16.34 -18.21 13.00
C THR A 120 16.40 -18.88 11.62
N LEU A 121 16.27 -18.09 10.55
CA LEU A 121 16.27 -18.58 9.17
C LEU A 121 17.71 -18.80 8.69
N SER A 122 17.93 -19.89 7.96
CA SER A 122 19.20 -20.17 7.29
C SER A 122 19.11 -19.80 5.81
N GLY A 123 20.23 -19.31 5.22
CA GLY A 123 20.27 -18.95 3.80
C GLY A 123 19.38 -17.75 3.43
N ALA A 124 19.06 -16.89 4.40
CA ALA A 124 18.26 -15.70 4.17
C ALA A 124 19.13 -14.52 3.73
N PRO A 125 18.62 -13.60 2.87
CA PRO A 125 19.35 -12.43 2.43
C PRO A 125 19.73 -11.51 3.60
N SER A 126 20.93 -10.95 3.52
CA SER A 126 21.44 -10.04 4.56
C SER A 126 20.85 -8.64 4.46
N ARG A 127 20.29 -8.28 3.31
CA ARG A 127 19.64 -6.98 3.09
C ARG A 127 18.62 -7.00 1.96
N ILE A 128 17.47 -6.39 2.24
CA ILE A 128 16.33 -6.22 1.34
C ILE A 128 16.06 -4.73 1.21
N ALA A 129 16.08 -4.19 -0.01
CA ALA A 129 15.73 -2.80 -0.28
C ALA A 129 14.26 -2.68 -0.66
N TYR A 130 13.50 -1.89 0.10
CA TYR A 130 12.07 -1.66 -0.09
C TYR A 130 11.82 -0.23 -0.57
N PHE A 131 11.42 -0.09 -1.82
CA PHE A 131 11.19 1.20 -2.48
C PHE A 131 9.70 1.53 -2.53
N SER A 132 9.33 2.70 -2.01
CA SER A 132 7.97 3.20 -2.07
C SER A 132 7.95 4.72 -2.22
N PRO A 133 6.99 5.30 -2.98
CA PRO A 133 6.85 6.75 -3.10
C PRO A 133 6.37 7.39 -1.81
N GLU A 134 5.76 6.65 -0.90
CA GLU A 134 5.19 7.16 0.35
C GLU A 134 5.35 6.17 1.51
N PHE A 135 5.58 6.70 2.72
CA PHE A 135 5.71 5.94 3.96
C PHE A 135 4.89 6.57 5.08
N GLY A 136 3.80 5.91 5.47
CA GLY A 136 2.94 6.30 6.59
C GLY A 136 3.35 5.64 7.89
N VAL A 137 4.46 6.09 8.47
CA VAL A 137 4.96 5.54 9.74
C VAL A 137 4.23 6.16 10.93
N SER A 138 4.06 7.49 10.90
CA SER A 138 3.39 8.24 11.97
C SER A 138 2.90 9.59 11.44
N GLU A 139 1.92 10.19 12.14
CA GLU A 139 1.44 11.54 11.88
C GLU A 139 2.52 12.61 12.04
N VAL A 140 3.57 12.35 12.82
CA VAL A 140 4.69 13.29 13.01
C VAL A 140 5.69 13.26 11.83
N LEU A 141 5.62 12.24 10.97
CA LEU A 141 6.39 12.14 9.73
C LEU A 141 5.41 11.99 8.55
N PRO A 142 4.75 13.06 8.10
CA PRO A 142 3.62 12.99 7.17
C PRO A 142 4.08 12.80 5.72
N GLN A 143 4.77 11.69 5.41
CA GLN A 143 5.28 11.31 4.11
C GLN A 143 4.36 10.30 3.40
N TYR A 144 3.04 10.47 3.54
CA TYR A 144 2.02 9.59 2.97
C TYR A 144 0.73 10.34 2.64
N SER A 145 -0.06 9.78 1.73
CA SER A 145 -1.39 10.30 1.38
C SER A 145 -2.52 9.33 1.71
N GLY A 146 -2.27 8.03 1.63
CA GLY A 146 -3.31 7.03 1.74
C GLY A 146 -2.84 5.63 2.10
N GLY A 147 -3.61 4.62 1.64
CA GLY A 147 -3.43 3.22 2.03
C GLY A 147 -2.07 2.63 1.66
N LEU A 148 -1.51 3.02 0.50
CA LEU A 148 -0.20 2.57 0.04
C LEU A 148 0.90 2.92 1.04
N GLY A 149 0.97 4.20 1.43
CA GLY A 149 1.98 4.67 2.37
C GLY A 149 1.81 4.10 3.77
N VAL A 150 0.57 4.01 4.26
CA VAL A 150 0.29 3.41 5.57
C VAL A 150 0.67 1.93 5.60
N LEU A 151 0.43 1.18 4.51
CA LEU A 151 0.89 -0.20 4.40
C LEU A 151 2.42 -0.29 4.40
N ALA A 152 3.10 0.58 3.64
CA ALA A 152 4.57 0.63 3.65
C ALA A 152 5.11 0.89 5.06
N GLY A 153 4.49 1.81 5.83
CA GLY A 153 4.82 2.04 7.23
C GLY A 153 4.60 0.82 8.13
N ASP A 154 3.45 0.14 7.98
CA ASP A 154 3.13 -1.09 8.72
C ASP A 154 4.10 -2.23 8.35
N HIS A 155 4.51 -2.32 7.09
CA HIS A 155 5.52 -3.28 6.62
C HIS A 155 6.89 -3.05 7.28
N LEU A 156 7.39 -1.78 7.31
CA LEU A 156 8.65 -1.45 7.98
C LEU A 156 8.62 -1.80 9.47
N LYS A 157 7.51 -1.48 10.17
CA LYS A 157 7.34 -1.76 11.59
C LYS A 157 7.31 -3.26 11.86
N ALA A 158 6.55 -4.03 11.10
CA ALA A 158 6.50 -5.48 11.24
C ALA A 158 7.85 -6.14 10.89
N ALA A 159 8.54 -5.64 9.86
CA ALA A 159 9.90 -6.07 9.55
C ALA A 159 10.88 -5.79 10.71
N SER A 160 10.74 -4.63 11.35
CA SER A 160 11.51 -4.28 12.55
C SER A 160 11.26 -5.26 13.69
N ASP A 161 10.00 -5.58 14.00
CA ASP A 161 9.62 -6.48 15.09
C ASP A 161 10.06 -7.92 14.83
N LEU A 162 10.06 -8.35 13.57
CA LEU A 162 10.51 -9.68 13.14
C LEU A 162 12.01 -9.79 12.91
N GLY A 163 12.75 -8.67 12.91
CA GLY A 163 14.18 -8.64 12.65
C GLY A 163 14.58 -8.80 11.18
N VAL A 164 13.68 -8.59 10.25
CA VAL A 164 13.96 -8.65 8.80
C VAL A 164 14.91 -7.48 8.43
N PRO A 165 16.04 -7.74 7.73
CA PRO A 165 17.06 -6.73 7.43
C PRO A 165 16.65 -5.84 6.26
N LEU A 166 15.54 -5.13 6.43
CA LEU A 166 14.92 -4.28 5.43
C LEU A 166 15.51 -2.87 5.50
N VAL A 167 15.64 -2.24 4.35
CA VAL A 167 16.04 -0.82 4.20
C VAL A 167 14.98 -0.14 3.35
N GLY A 168 14.29 0.85 3.90
CA GLY A 168 13.32 1.68 3.18
C GLY A 168 14.01 2.76 2.35
N VAL A 169 13.52 3.00 1.13
CA VAL A 169 13.97 4.10 0.25
C VAL A 169 12.76 4.84 -0.27
N GLY A 170 12.74 6.15 -0.07
CA GLY A 170 11.65 7.04 -0.47
C GLY A 170 12.11 8.46 -0.80
N LEU A 171 11.14 9.36 -0.95
CA LEU A 171 11.38 10.79 -1.16
C LEU A 171 10.95 11.57 0.09
N PHE A 172 11.67 12.62 0.42
CA PHE A 172 11.26 13.57 1.45
C PHE A 172 10.44 14.69 0.83
N TYR A 173 9.13 14.61 0.98
CA TYR A 173 8.24 15.67 0.51
C TYR A 173 8.15 16.79 1.53
N ARG A 174 8.69 17.95 1.18
CA ARG A 174 8.79 19.11 2.06
C ARG A 174 7.44 19.59 2.61
N SER A 175 6.35 19.47 1.83
CA SER A 175 4.99 19.79 2.27
C SER A 175 4.12 18.55 2.48
N GLY A 176 4.70 17.35 2.36
CA GLY A 176 3.96 16.09 2.50
C GLY A 176 2.78 16.00 1.55
N TYR A 177 1.63 15.55 2.09
CA TYR A 177 0.31 15.70 1.46
C TYR A 177 -0.38 16.95 2.02
N PHE A 178 -1.55 17.34 1.51
CA PHE A 178 -2.21 18.57 1.95
C PHE A 178 -2.92 18.41 3.31
N ARG A 179 -3.11 19.53 4.01
CA ARG A 179 -4.07 19.67 5.09
C ARG A 179 -5.41 20.12 4.55
N GLN A 180 -6.48 19.48 5.04
CA GLN A 180 -7.84 19.73 4.59
C GLN A 180 -8.58 20.63 5.58
N ALA A 181 -9.23 21.67 5.06
CA ALA A 181 -10.28 22.41 5.76
C ALA A 181 -11.55 22.37 4.92
N LEU A 182 -12.69 22.73 5.53
CA LEU A 182 -13.93 22.94 4.82
C LEU A 182 -14.35 24.41 4.87
N THR A 183 -14.89 24.92 3.77
CA THR A 183 -15.59 26.20 3.72
C THR A 183 -16.90 26.15 4.47
N ALA A 184 -17.56 27.28 4.64
CA ALA A 184 -18.88 27.36 5.30
C ALA A 184 -19.95 26.49 4.62
N ASP A 185 -19.89 26.35 3.29
CA ASP A 185 -20.78 25.52 2.48
C ASP A 185 -20.30 24.07 2.31
N GLY A 186 -19.24 23.66 3.03
CA GLY A 186 -18.75 22.28 3.13
C GLY A 186 -17.75 21.86 2.04
N ARG A 187 -17.30 22.78 1.15
CA ARG A 187 -16.28 22.44 0.13
C ARG A 187 -14.90 22.28 0.74
N GLN A 188 -14.16 21.31 0.22
CA GLN A 188 -12.76 21.08 0.60
C GLN A 188 -11.86 22.22 0.15
N VAL A 189 -10.96 22.64 1.04
CA VAL A 189 -9.86 23.60 0.77
C VAL A 189 -8.56 22.94 1.22
N GLU A 190 -7.54 23.02 0.38
CA GLU A 190 -6.21 22.46 0.62
C GLU A 190 -5.21 23.53 1.04
N SER A 191 -4.34 23.20 1.97
CA SER A 191 -3.15 23.97 2.33
C SER A 191 -1.93 23.07 2.40
N TYR A 192 -0.76 23.60 2.08
CA TYR A 192 0.50 22.87 1.96
C TYR A 192 1.57 23.51 2.85
N PRO A 193 1.50 23.34 4.19
CA PRO A 193 2.54 23.84 5.08
C PRO A 193 3.85 23.10 4.82
N ALA A 194 4.94 23.83 4.71
CA ALA A 194 6.27 23.25 4.61
C ALA A 194 6.74 22.78 5.99
N PHE A 195 7.27 21.58 6.07
CA PHE A 195 7.88 21.02 7.28
C PHE A 195 9.33 21.46 7.41
N ASN A 196 9.75 21.71 8.64
CA ASN A 196 11.15 21.84 8.99
C ASN A 196 11.73 20.46 9.31
N PRO A 197 12.67 19.91 8.52
CA PRO A 197 13.23 18.59 8.80
C PRO A 197 13.85 18.44 10.20
N GLN A 198 14.31 19.54 10.80
CA GLN A 198 14.91 19.54 12.14
C GLN A 198 13.88 19.33 13.28
N GLU A 199 12.60 19.50 13.00
CA GLU A 199 11.49 19.24 13.93
C GLU A 199 10.89 17.85 13.73
N LEU A 200 11.38 17.10 12.75
CA LEU A 200 10.95 15.75 12.42
C LEU A 200 11.96 14.73 12.98
N PRO A 201 11.55 13.49 13.24
CA PRO A 201 12.44 12.42 13.69
C PRO A 201 13.36 11.95 12.54
N LEU A 202 14.12 12.87 12.00
CA LEU A 202 15.04 12.70 10.89
C LEU A 202 16.45 13.12 11.28
N GLU A 203 17.43 12.45 10.71
CA GLU A 203 18.83 12.78 10.80
C GLU A 203 19.40 13.00 9.39
N LEU A 204 20.11 14.11 9.19
CA LEU A 204 20.82 14.37 7.93
C LEU A 204 22.01 13.42 7.83
N VAL A 205 22.04 12.61 6.79
CA VAL A 205 23.18 11.72 6.55
C VAL A 205 24.37 12.54 6.09
N THR A 206 25.51 12.34 6.75
CA THR A 206 26.76 13.05 6.44
C THR A 206 27.77 12.14 5.73
N ASP A 207 28.59 12.72 4.88
CA ASP A 207 29.75 12.08 4.25
C ASP A 207 30.95 12.00 5.23
N GLY A 208 32.07 11.45 4.78
CA GLY A 208 33.30 11.29 5.59
C GLY A 208 33.97 12.62 5.96
N GLU A 209 33.59 13.74 5.38
CA GLU A 209 34.10 15.08 5.66
C GLU A 209 33.17 15.88 6.59
N GLY A 210 32.01 15.29 6.97
CA GLY A 210 31.00 15.91 7.81
C GLY A 210 30.02 16.80 7.06
N GLY A 211 30.09 16.87 5.75
CA GLY A 211 29.10 17.51 4.89
C GLY A 211 27.88 16.60 4.62
N PRO A 212 26.76 17.16 4.10
CA PRO A 212 25.63 16.33 3.71
C PRO A 212 26.02 15.33 2.62
N LEU A 213 25.72 14.04 2.84
CA LEU A 213 25.87 13.03 1.80
C LEU A 213 24.93 13.34 0.64
N ARG A 214 25.48 13.51 -0.56
CA ARG A 214 24.73 13.88 -1.75
C ARG A 214 24.91 12.87 -2.85
N ILE A 215 23.81 12.59 -3.53
CA ILE A 215 23.79 11.87 -4.81
C ILE A 215 23.36 12.82 -5.92
N ASN A 216 23.58 12.43 -7.15
CA ASN A 216 23.06 13.16 -8.30
C ASN A 216 22.50 12.22 -9.35
N VAL A 217 21.54 12.74 -10.11
CA VAL A 217 20.99 12.10 -11.31
C VAL A 217 21.11 13.14 -12.45
N ARG A 218 21.64 12.73 -13.59
CA ARG A 218 21.75 13.62 -14.75
C ARG A 218 20.36 13.79 -15.37
N LEU A 219 19.95 15.03 -15.57
CA LEU A 219 18.71 15.37 -16.28
C LEU A 219 18.99 15.69 -17.76
N PRO A 220 17.95 15.84 -18.59
CA PRO A 220 18.09 16.34 -19.95
C PRO A 220 18.93 17.63 -19.96
N ASP A 221 19.66 17.87 -21.06
CA ASP A 221 20.58 19.00 -21.23
C ASP A 221 21.82 18.96 -20.31
N GLY A 222 22.07 17.82 -19.65
CA GLY A 222 23.23 17.57 -18.81
C GLY A 222 23.20 18.23 -17.44
N ALA A 223 22.06 18.86 -17.05
CA ALA A 223 21.90 19.45 -15.73
C ALA A 223 21.86 18.36 -14.64
N PRO A 224 22.65 18.47 -13.55
CA PRO A 224 22.55 17.53 -12.43
C PRO A 224 21.36 17.84 -11.54
N LEU A 225 20.59 16.82 -11.19
CA LEU A 225 19.63 16.85 -10.07
C LEU A 225 20.35 16.28 -8.85
N PHE A 226 20.73 17.13 -7.92
CA PHE A 226 21.30 16.70 -6.64
C PHE A 226 20.20 16.38 -5.62
N ALA A 227 20.45 15.40 -4.78
CA ALA A 227 19.64 15.17 -3.58
C ALA A 227 20.54 14.83 -2.39
N GLN A 228 20.15 15.32 -1.22
CA GLN A 228 20.68 14.91 0.07
C GLN A 228 19.80 13.82 0.70
N LEU A 229 20.29 13.13 1.70
CA LEU A 229 19.62 12.03 2.33
C LEU A 229 19.25 12.35 3.78
N TRP A 230 17.96 12.11 4.10
CA TRP A 230 17.47 12.09 5.48
C TRP A 230 17.26 10.64 5.91
N ARG A 231 17.67 10.31 7.13
CA ARG A 231 17.45 9.00 7.75
C ARG A 231 16.39 9.10 8.84
N ALA A 232 15.40 8.20 8.81
CA ALA A 232 14.48 7.91 9.90
C ALA A 232 14.69 6.48 10.38
N ASP A 233 14.79 6.26 11.70
CA ASP A 233 14.90 4.93 12.27
C ASP A 233 13.51 4.41 12.66
N VAL A 234 12.97 3.46 11.90
CA VAL A 234 11.72 2.78 12.19
C VAL A 234 12.02 1.51 13.00
N GLY A 235 12.30 1.70 14.29
CA GLY A 235 12.90 0.66 15.12
C GLY A 235 14.26 0.23 14.59
N ARG A 236 14.37 -1.02 14.09
CA ARG A 236 15.59 -1.60 13.48
C ARG A 236 15.77 -1.25 12.01
N VAL A 237 14.69 -0.82 11.33
CA VAL A 237 14.68 -0.58 9.88
C VAL A 237 15.02 0.88 9.60
N PRO A 238 16.14 1.17 8.95
CA PRO A 238 16.43 2.51 8.48
C PRO A 238 15.58 2.83 7.24
N LEU A 239 14.99 4.03 7.22
CA LEU A 239 14.29 4.60 6.09
C LEU A 239 15.08 5.82 5.59
N PHE A 240 15.55 5.76 4.35
CA PHE A 240 16.26 6.85 3.69
C PHE A 240 15.33 7.61 2.76
N LEU A 241 15.26 8.92 2.94
CA LEU A 241 14.41 9.82 2.18
C LEU A 241 15.28 10.82 1.40
N LEU A 242 15.14 10.83 0.07
CA LEU A 242 15.88 11.73 -0.81
C LEU A 242 15.19 13.11 -0.86
N ASP A 243 15.98 14.17 -0.71
CA ASP A 243 15.54 15.56 -0.69
C ASP A 243 16.30 16.38 -1.73
N SER A 244 15.59 16.89 -2.74
CA SER A 244 16.16 17.70 -3.82
C SER A 244 16.28 19.19 -3.48
N ASP A 245 15.78 19.65 -2.32
CA ASP A 245 15.90 21.05 -1.93
C ASP A 245 17.28 21.37 -1.36
N VAL A 246 18.27 21.31 -2.22
CA VAL A 246 19.68 21.52 -1.88
C VAL A 246 20.27 22.66 -2.71
N ASP A 247 21.31 23.31 -2.15
CA ASP A 247 22.11 24.27 -2.88
C ASP A 247 22.84 23.55 -4.04
N GLY A 248 22.89 24.20 -5.20
CA GLY A 248 23.41 23.62 -6.44
C GLY A 248 22.29 23.22 -7.42
N ASN A 249 21.08 22.98 -6.94
CA ASN A 249 19.91 22.82 -7.80
C ASN A 249 19.27 24.15 -8.15
N ALA A 250 18.82 24.30 -9.41
CA ALA A 250 17.97 25.43 -9.80
C ALA A 250 16.56 25.28 -9.16
N PRO A 251 15.74 26.34 -9.14
CA PRO A 251 14.45 26.31 -8.45
C PRO A 251 13.50 25.18 -8.87
N VAL A 252 13.53 24.76 -10.14
CA VAL A 252 12.68 23.69 -10.64
C VAL A 252 13.17 22.31 -10.18
N GLU A 253 14.47 22.10 -10.10
CA GLU A 253 15.08 20.87 -9.56
C GLU A 253 14.89 20.79 -8.03
N ARG A 254 15.01 21.91 -7.33
CA ARG A 254 14.72 21.97 -5.88
C ARG A 254 13.27 21.61 -5.55
N ALA A 255 12.35 21.89 -6.47
CA ALA A 255 10.91 21.59 -6.29
C ALA A 255 10.54 20.12 -6.60
N VAL A 256 11.45 19.27 -7.07
CA VAL A 256 11.12 17.86 -7.39
C VAL A 256 10.54 17.13 -6.19
N THR A 257 11.03 17.38 -4.99
CA THR A 257 10.50 16.81 -3.74
C THR A 257 9.70 17.82 -2.91
N ASP A 258 8.96 18.76 -3.56
CA ASP A 258 8.17 19.74 -2.83
C ASP A 258 6.95 19.15 -2.14
N ARG A 259 6.21 18.24 -2.80
CA ARG A 259 4.97 17.64 -2.29
C ARG A 259 4.63 16.31 -2.98
N LEU A 260 3.97 15.47 -2.22
CA LEU A 260 3.48 14.18 -2.68
C LEU A 260 2.28 14.37 -3.64
N TYR A 261 2.32 13.69 -4.79
CA TYR A 261 1.30 13.76 -5.84
C TYR A 261 1.01 15.18 -6.35
N GLY A 262 2.01 16.06 -6.30
CA GLY A 262 1.94 17.41 -6.86
C GLY A 262 2.42 17.49 -8.29
N GLY A 263 2.12 18.62 -8.95
CA GLY A 263 2.62 18.92 -10.30
C GLY A 263 1.94 18.12 -11.42
N GLY A 264 2.50 18.26 -12.63
CA GLY A 264 2.06 17.54 -13.83
C GLY A 264 2.89 16.27 -14.10
N GLY A 265 2.63 15.62 -15.24
CA GLY A 265 3.28 14.35 -15.60
C GLY A 265 4.81 14.42 -15.63
N GLU A 266 5.41 15.51 -16.10
CA GLU A 266 6.88 15.66 -16.11
C GLU A 266 7.46 15.82 -14.70
N HIS A 267 6.76 16.49 -13.79
CA HIS A 267 7.17 16.59 -12.38
C HIS A 267 7.15 15.21 -11.74
N ARG A 268 6.09 14.42 -12.03
CA ARG A 268 5.95 13.04 -11.58
C ARG A 268 7.08 12.16 -12.09
N LEU A 269 7.40 12.23 -13.38
CA LEU A 269 8.51 11.50 -13.97
C LEU A 269 9.85 11.80 -13.25
N ARG A 270 10.12 13.07 -12.93
CA ARG A 270 11.34 13.47 -12.20
C ARG A 270 11.37 12.88 -10.78
N GLN A 271 10.23 12.83 -10.09
CA GLN A 271 10.13 12.18 -8.79
C GLN A 271 10.46 10.69 -8.90
N GLU A 272 9.92 9.99 -9.90
CA GLU A 272 10.14 8.56 -10.08
C GLU A 272 11.57 8.22 -10.53
N ILE A 273 12.17 9.06 -11.38
CA ILE A 273 13.60 8.97 -11.72
C ILE A 273 14.47 9.14 -10.46
N LEU A 274 14.18 10.16 -9.64
CA LEU A 274 14.92 10.38 -8.40
C LEU A 274 14.73 9.23 -7.42
N LEU A 275 13.50 8.72 -7.25
CA LEU A 275 13.22 7.58 -6.38
C LEU A 275 13.94 6.31 -6.84
N GLY A 276 13.80 5.93 -8.10
CA GLY A 276 14.36 4.69 -8.63
C GLY A 276 15.88 4.77 -8.79
N ILE A 277 16.35 5.63 -9.68
CA ILE A 277 17.77 5.77 -9.99
C ILE A 277 18.54 6.40 -8.83
N GLY A 278 18.05 7.52 -8.31
CA GLY A 278 18.66 8.19 -7.17
C GLY A 278 18.69 7.32 -5.92
N GLY A 279 17.64 6.52 -5.69
CA GLY A 279 17.57 5.60 -4.56
C GLY A 279 18.62 4.49 -4.60
N VAL A 280 18.88 3.89 -5.77
CA VAL A 280 19.96 2.91 -5.93
C VAL A 280 21.32 3.57 -5.70
N ARG A 281 21.56 4.77 -6.26
CA ARG A 281 22.82 5.53 -6.03
C ARG A 281 22.98 5.91 -4.56
N ALA A 282 21.89 6.19 -3.85
CA ALA A 282 21.91 6.46 -2.41
C ALA A 282 22.35 5.23 -1.61
N LEU A 283 21.82 4.04 -1.92
CA LEU A 283 22.23 2.78 -1.29
C LEU A 283 23.74 2.53 -1.49
N ASP A 284 24.25 2.79 -2.69
CA ASP A 284 25.68 2.66 -2.98
C ASP A 284 26.54 3.63 -2.19
N ALA A 285 26.14 4.91 -2.16
CA ALA A 285 26.86 5.93 -1.41
C ALA A 285 26.90 5.63 0.11
N LEU A 286 25.88 4.91 0.60
CA LEU A 286 25.79 4.42 1.97
C LEU A 286 26.57 3.11 2.20
N GLY A 287 27.10 2.46 1.15
CA GLY A 287 27.73 1.13 1.23
C GLY A 287 26.72 0.01 1.53
N LEU A 288 25.43 0.22 1.23
CA LEU A 288 24.35 -0.72 1.50
C LEU A 288 24.06 -1.57 0.24
N ARG A 289 24.65 -2.77 0.20
CA ARG A 289 24.40 -3.71 -0.90
C ARG A 289 23.14 -4.55 -0.58
N ALA A 290 22.07 -4.37 -1.34
CA ALA A 290 20.87 -5.18 -1.25
C ALA A 290 20.93 -6.36 -2.21
N GLU A 291 20.43 -7.51 -1.77
CA GLU A 291 20.35 -8.76 -2.52
C GLU A 291 18.98 -8.92 -3.18
N VAL A 292 17.95 -8.33 -2.55
CA VAL A 292 16.58 -8.29 -3.04
C VAL A 292 16.09 -6.85 -3.08
N PHE A 293 15.36 -6.52 -4.15
CA PHE A 293 14.74 -5.21 -4.36
C PHE A 293 13.22 -5.38 -4.49
N HIS A 294 12.49 -4.79 -3.57
CA HIS A 294 11.03 -4.82 -3.57
C HIS A 294 10.48 -3.46 -4.00
N THR A 295 9.79 -3.42 -5.13
CA THR A 295 9.11 -2.23 -5.64
C THR A 295 7.65 -2.24 -5.24
N ASN A 296 7.24 -1.17 -4.56
CA ASN A 296 5.86 -0.95 -4.13
C ASN A 296 5.16 -0.06 -5.14
N GLU A 297 4.47 -0.64 -6.13
CA GLU A 297 3.95 -0.04 -7.36
C GLU A 297 5.01 0.31 -8.41
N GLY A 298 4.55 0.81 -9.57
CA GLY A 298 5.39 1.23 -10.69
C GLY A 298 6.31 2.41 -10.40
N HIS A 299 5.99 3.24 -9.41
CA HIS A 299 6.69 4.50 -9.10
C HIS A 299 8.19 4.38 -8.87
N ALA A 300 8.68 3.23 -8.47
CA ALA A 300 10.11 2.97 -8.27
C ALA A 300 10.76 2.16 -9.40
N GLY A 301 10.03 1.85 -10.47
CA GLY A 301 10.45 0.95 -11.54
C GLY A 301 11.79 1.30 -12.17
N TYR A 302 12.15 2.59 -12.23
CA TYR A 302 13.45 3.03 -12.75
C TYR A 302 14.68 2.56 -11.95
N LEU A 303 14.49 1.97 -10.75
CA LEU A 303 15.59 1.32 -10.02
C LEU A 303 16.22 0.19 -10.85
N GLY A 304 15.40 -0.51 -11.66
CA GLY A 304 15.86 -1.55 -12.55
C GLY A 304 16.84 -1.02 -13.60
N LEU A 305 16.60 0.16 -14.16
CA LEU A 305 17.50 0.77 -15.15
C LEU A 305 18.87 1.13 -14.55
N GLU A 306 18.93 1.65 -13.34
CA GLU A 306 20.21 1.94 -12.68
C GLU A 306 20.98 0.67 -12.32
N ARG A 307 20.29 -0.39 -11.91
CA ARG A 307 20.89 -1.71 -11.67
C ARG A 307 21.45 -2.32 -12.95
N ILE A 308 20.69 -2.25 -14.04
CA ILE A 308 21.14 -2.69 -15.38
C ILE A 308 22.38 -1.90 -15.80
N ARG A 309 22.36 -0.56 -15.69
CA ARG A 309 23.52 0.29 -16.03
C ARG A 309 24.78 -0.17 -15.30
N ARG A 310 24.66 -0.42 -14.00
CA ARG A 310 25.80 -0.86 -13.17
C ARG A 310 26.33 -2.23 -13.61
N LEU A 311 25.44 -3.18 -13.86
CA LEU A 311 25.85 -4.51 -14.34
C LEU A 311 26.55 -4.44 -15.68
N ILE A 312 26.14 -3.53 -16.58
CA ILE A 312 26.81 -3.31 -17.86
C ILE A 312 28.17 -2.63 -17.66
N GLN A 313 28.23 -1.54 -16.87
CA GLN A 313 29.44 -0.71 -16.74
C GLN A 313 30.48 -1.32 -15.79
N ASP A 314 30.04 -1.85 -14.64
CA ASP A 314 30.94 -2.30 -13.59
C ASP A 314 31.31 -3.79 -13.75
N GLU A 315 30.37 -4.63 -14.23
CA GLU A 315 30.54 -6.09 -14.37
C GLU A 315 30.73 -6.55 -15.83
N GLY A 316 30.62 -5.64 -16.80
CA GLY A 316 30.80 -5.92 -18.21
C GLY A 316 29.80 -6.90 -18.82
N LEU A 317 28.53 -6.89 -18.31
CA LEU A 317 27.46 -7.68 -18.89
C LEU A 317 26.93 -7.01 -20.17
N ASP A 318 26.44 -7.83 -21.10
CA ASP A 318 25.56 -7.34 -22.18
C ASP A 318 24.16 -6.97 -21.59
N ALA A 319 23.38 -6.23 -22.36
CA ALA A 319 22.08 -5.71 -21.92
C ALA A 319 21.09 -6.83 -21.54
N ALA A 320 21.04 -7.93 -22.29
CA ALA A 320 20.11 -9.03 -22.03
C ALA A 320 20.47 -9.76 -20.72
N SER A 321 21.74 -10.06 -20.51
CA SER A 321 22.26 -10.67 -19.27
C SER A 321 22.04 -9.76 -18.06
N ALA A 322 22.24 -8.45 -18.22
CA ALA A 322 22.01 -7.47 -17.15
C ALA A 322 20.53 -7.37 -16.76
N ILE A 323 19.61 -7.46 -17.73
CA ILE A 323 18.16 -7.51 -17.49
C ILE A 323 17.81 -8.76 -16.67
N GLU A 324 18.27 -9.95 -17.05
CA GLU A 324 17.96 -11.19 -16.32
C GLU A 324 18.53 -11.19 -14.89
N ALA A 325 19.77 -10.74 -14.70
CA ALA A 325 20.37 -10.59 -13.38
C ALA A 325 19.61 -9.57 -12.50
N THR A 326 19.07 -8.50 -13.11
CA THR A 326 18.24 -7.52 -12.40
C THR A 326 16.90 -8.11 -11.99
N ARG A 327 16.22 -8.80 -12.91
CA ARG A 327 14.90 -9.42 -12.69
C ARG A 327 14.90 -10.42 -11.55
N ALA A 328 15.91 -11.28 -11.49
CA ALA A 328 15.98 -12.38 -10.53
C ALA A 328 15.81 -11.94 -9.06
N GLY A 329 16.43 -10.81 -8.69
CA GLY A 329 16.34 -10.24 -7.33
C GLY A 329 15.29 -9.15 -7.18
N THR A 330 14.36 -8.97 -8.13
CA THR A 330 13.32 -7.93 -8.07
C THR A 330 11.94 -8.52 -7.85
N ILE A 331 11.19 -7.89 -6.93
CA ILE A 331 9.79 -8.19 -6.61
C ILE A 331 8.96 -6.95 -6.93
N PHE A 332 7.83 -7.13 -7.59
CA PHE A 332 6.87 -6.07 -7.88
C PHE A 332 5.54 -6.34 -7.18
N THR A 333 5.10 -5.42 -6.32
CA THR A 333 3.78 -5.49 -5.69
C THR A 333 2.88 -4.40 -6.27
N THR A 334 1.77 -4.77 -6.91
CA THR A 334 0.76 -3.81 -7.34
C THR A 334 -0.29 -3.60 -6.25
N HIS A 335 -0.73 -2.35 -6.11
CA HIS A 335 -1.78 -1.92 -5.17
C HIS A 335 -2.97 -1.29 -5.88
N THR A 336 -2.91 -1.21 -7.19
CA THR A 336 -3.86 -0.46 -8.02
C THR A 336 -4.73 -1.40 -8.85
N PRO A 337 -6.06 -1.46 -8.59
CA PRO A 337 -6.98 -2.33 -9.32
C PRO A 337 -7.58 -1.65 -10.56
N VAL A 338 -7.13 -0.44 -10.92
CA VAL A 338 -7.71 0.37 -12.00
C VAL A 338 -6.62 1.00 -12.86
N GLU A 339 -6.78 0.98 -14.17
CA GLU A 339 -5.83 1.55 -15.13
C GLU A 339 -5.52 3.03 -14.89
N ALA A 340 -6.53 3.81 -14.51
CA ALA A 340 -6.37 5.24 -14.25
C ALA A 340 -5.44 5.59 -13.07
N GLY A 341 -5.10 4.61 -12.24
CA GLY A 341 -4.14 4.78 -11.14
C GLY A 341 -2.70 4.41 -11.49
N ILE A 342 -2.44 3.96 -12.72
CA ILE A 342 -1.13 3.57 -13.20
C ILE A 342 -0.48 4.76 -13.93
N ASP A 343 0.73 5.13 -13.53
CA ASP A 343 1.47 6.20 -14.20
C ASP A 343 1.88 5.77 -15.61
N ARG A 344 1.54 6.61 -16.58
CA ARG A 344 1.88 6.48 -18.00
C ARG A 344 2.53 7.76 -18.49
N PHE A 345 3.65 7.64 -19.20
CA PHE A 345 4.39 8.78 -19.73
C PHE A 345 4.42 8.74 -21.26
N PRO A 346 4.27 9.90 -21.95
CA PRO A 346 4.43 9.97 -23.38
C PRO A 346 5.85 9.53 -23.79
N ARG A 347 5.98 8.84 -24.94
CA ARG A 347 7.27 8.46 -25.56
C ARG A 347 8.24 9.64 -25.61
N SER A 348 7.77 10.83 -25.95
CA SER A 348 8.58 12.04 -26.00
C SER A 348 9.26 12.42 -24.67
N PHE A 349 8.65 12.05 -23.52
CA PHE A 349 9.30 12.23 -22.23
C PHE A 349 10.43 11.23 -22.03
N ILE A 350 10.22 9.97 -22.41
CA ILE A 350 11.25 8.94 -22.32
C ILE A 350 12.43 9.28 -23.24
N GLU A 351 12.17 9.67 -24.48
CA GLU A 351 13.20 10.13 -25.42
C GLU A 351 13.99 11.33 -24.89
N ARG A 352 13.32 12.29 -24.28
CA ARG A 352 13.95 13.47 -23.69
C ARG A 352 14.80 13.14 -22.46
N TYR A 353 14.32 12.30 -21.57
CA TYR A 353 14.99 12.02 -20.29
C TYR A 353 16.07 10.95 -20.41
N PHE A 354 15.92 9.98 -21.29
CA PHE A 354 16.84 8.84 -21.43
C PHE A 354 17.59 8.83 -22.78
N GLY A 355 17.31 9.78 -23.66
CA GLY A 355 18.04 9.96 -24.92
C GLY A 355 19.41 10.61 -24.73
N ALA A 356 20.01 11.03 -25.83
CA ALA A 356 21.37 11.61 -25.85
C ALA A 356 21.49 12.82 -24.91
N GLY A 357 22.42 12.74 -23.94
CA GLY A 357 22.65 13.79 -22.95
C GLY A 357 21.74 13.74 -21.71
N GLY A 358 20.81 12.80 -21.64
CA GLY A 358 19.96 12.56 -20.48
C GLY A 358 20.55 11.54 -19.47
N VAL A 359 19.67 10.82 -18.81
CA VAL A 359 20.02 9.79 -17.81
C VAL A 359 20.70 8.60 -18.52
N GLU A 360 21.88 8.25 -18.08
CA GLU A 360 22.60 7.07 -18.60
C GLU A 360 22.03 5.80 -17.97
N THR A 361 21.67 4.82 -18.81
CA THR A 361 21.12 3.53 -18.38
C THR A 361 21.86 2.32 -18.93
N GLY A 362 22.75 2.52 -19.91
CA GLY A 362 23.40 1.45 -20.68
C GLY A 362 22.48 0.81 -21.71
N LEU A 363 21.22 1.26 -21.83
CA LEU A 363 20.26 0.84 -22.85
C LEU A 363 19.94 2.01 -23.78
N ASP A 364 19.63 1.71 -25.04
CA ASP A 364 19.05 2.71 -25.94
C ASP A 364 17.57 2.98 -25.59
N VAL A 365 17.06 4.09 -26.14
CA VAL A 365 15.69 4.56 -25.82
C VAL A 365 14.62 3.57 -26.29
N ASP A 366 14.83 2.93 -27.44
CA ASP A 366 13.85 1.96 -27.96
C ASP A 366 13.77 0.74 -27.05
N ARG A 367 14.92 0.25 -26.55
CA ARG A 367 14.94 -0.83 -25.57
C ARG A 367 14.29 -0.44 -24.25
N ILE A 368 14.43 0.81 -23.81
CA ILE A 368 13.71 1.32 -22.62
C ILE A 368 12.22 1.35 -22.91
N MET A 369 11.79 1.89 -24.06
CA MET A 369 10.38 1.92 -24.46
C MET A 369 9.76 0.52 -24.48
N ASP A 370 10.49 -0.50 -24.97
CA ASP A 370 10.03 -1.90 -24.95
C ASP A 370 9.71 -2.40 -23.54
N LEU A 371 10.46 -1.95 -22.52
CA LEU A 371 10.19 -2.34 -21.14
C LEU A 371 8.86 -1.82 -20.61
N GLY A 372 8.39 -0.66 -21.08
CA GLY A 372 7.12 -0.06 -20.68
C GLY A 372 6.00 -0.16 -21.72
N ALA A 373 6.23 -0.82 -22.86
CA ALA A 373 5.24 -0.92 -23.94
C ALA A 373 4.07 -1.83 -23.56
N GLU A 374 2.85 -1.31 -23.70
CA GLU A 374 1.63 -2.11 -23.57
C GLU A 374 1.46 -2.98 -24.83
N PRO A 375 1.04 -4.25 -24.72
CA PRO A 375 0.96 -5.19 -25.86
C PRO A 375 0.06 -4.69 -27.00
N ASP A 376 -1.07 -4.08 -26.65
CA ASP A 376 -2.08 -3.55 -27.61
C ASP A 376 -1.91 -2.04 -27.85
N GLY A 377 -0.84 -1.44 -27.33
CA GLY A 377 -0.53 -0.02 -27.43
C GLY A 377 0.06 0.36 -28.79
N ASP A 378 -0.13 1.61 -29.19
CA ASP A 378 0.47 2.18 -30.43
C ASP A 378 1.96 2.60 -30.25
N GLY A 379 2.57 2.29 -29.09
CA GLY A 379 3.95 2.66 -28.75
C GLY A 379 4.12 4.15 -28.38
N SER A 380 3.05 4.91 -28.26
CA SER A 380 3.09 6.34 -27.88
C SER A 380 3.26 6.58 -26.39
N MET A 381 2.92 5.60 -25.56
CA MET A 381 2.94 5.69 -24.10
C MET A 381 3.86 4.63 -23.48
N PHE A 382 4.44 5.01 -22.37
CA PHE A 382 5.28 4.17 -21.52
C PHE A 382 4.55 3.92 -20.20
N ASN A 383 4.27 2.65 -19.87
CA ASN A 383 3.53 2.25 -18.68
C ASN A 383 4.49 1.77 -17.60
N MET A 384 4.47 2.45 -16.43
CA MET A 384 5.37 2.15 -15.31
C MET A 384 5.10 0.81 -14.63
N ALA A 385 3.85 0.35 -14.59
CA ALA A 385 3.51 -0.97 -14.03
C ALA A 385 3.97 -2.10 -14.97
N VAL A 386 3.85 -1.91 -16.28
CA VAL A 386 4.37 -2.86 -17.29
C VAL A 386 5.88 -3.00 -17.17
N MET A 387 6.61 -1.87 -17.03
CA MET A 387 8.06 -1.91 -16.79
C MET A 387 8.37 -2.64 -15.47
N GLY A 388 7.63 -2.35 -14.40
CA GLY A 388 7.78 -3.02 -13.11
C GLY A 388 7.63 -4.54 -13.22
N LEU A 389 6.60 -5.01 -13.94
CA LEU A 389 6.35 -6.44 -14.20
C LEU A 389 7.45 -7.08 -15.06
N ARG A 390 7.93 -6.37 -16.09
CA ARG A 390 9.02 -6.89 -16.96
C ARG A 390 10.38 -6.94 -16.27
N LEU A 391 10.65 -6.04 -15.33
CA LEU A 391 11.90 -5.99 -14.58
C LEU A 391 11.85 -6.73 -13.23
N ALA A 392 10.72 -7.33 -12.91
CA ALA A 392 10.59 -8.23 -11.76
C ALA A 392 10.44 -9.69 -12.23
N GLN A 393 11.06 -10.60 -11.51
CA GLN A 393 10.82 -12.03 -11.73
C GLN A 393 9.57 -12.49 -10.96
N ARG A 394 9.24 -11.85 -9.86
CA ARG A 394 8.07 -12.18 -9.01
C ARG A 394 7.16 -10.98 -8.84
N ALA A 395 5.86 -11.21 -9.00
CA ALA A 395 4.84 -10.17 -8.84
C ALA A 395 3.64 -10.65 -8.03
N ASN A 396 3.03 -9.73 -7.29
CA ASN A 396 1.83 -10.03 -6.51
C ASN A 396 0.85 -8.85 -6.39
N GLY A 397 -0.44 -9.18 -6.25
CA GLY A 397 -1.46 -8.30 -5.72
C GLY A 397 -1.54 -8.36 -4.20
N VAL A 398 -2.41 -7.55 -3.59
CA VAL A 398 -2.48 -7.33 -2.13
C VAL A 398 -3.72 -7.92 -1.45
N SER A 399 -4.47 -8.74 -2.17
CA SER A 399 -5.51 -9.66 -1.70
C SER A 399 -5.72 -10.73 -2.78
N ARG A 400 -6.42 -11.82 -2.43
CA ARG A 400 -6.72 -12.89 -3.40
C ARG A 400 -7.48 -12.37 -4.61
N LEU A 401 -8.56 -11.61 -4.38
CA LEU A 401 -9.34 -11.00 -5.47
C LEU A 401 -8.50 -10.00 -6.27
N HIS A 402 -7.70 -9.17 -5.62
CA HIS A 402 -6.83 -8.22 -6.32
C HIS A 402 -5.77 -8.92 -7.18
N GLY A 403 -5.24 -10.06 -6.74
CA GLY A 403 -4.39 -10.90 -7.58
C GLY A 403 -5.10 -11.39 -8.85
N GLN A 404 -6.38 -11.75 -8.77
CA GLN A 404 -7.20 -12.11 -9.94
C GLN A 404 -7.39 -10.92 -10.87
N VAL A 405 -7.85 -9.77 -10.33
CA VAL A 405 -8.03 -8.53 -11.10
C VAL A 405 -6.73 -8.08 -11.77
N SER A 406 -5.59 -8.21 -11.07
CA SER A 406 -4.29 -7.85 -11.65
C SER A 406 -3.88 -8.78 -12.78
N ARG A 407 -4.15 -10.07 -12.69
CA ARG A 407 -3.91 -11.01 -13.78
C ARG A 407 -4.76 -10.68 -15.01
N GLU A 408 -6.03 -10.31 -14.82
CA GLU A 408 -6.90 -9.86 -15.90
C GLU A 408 -6.41 -8.54 -16.52
N LEU A 409 -6.05 -7.57 -15.69
CA LEU A 409 -5.60 -6.24 -16.11
C LEU A 409 -4.32 -6.29 -16.96
N PHE A 410 -3.38 -7.17 -16.61
CA PHE A 410 -2.09 -7.29 -17.27
C PHE A 410 -1.97 -8.53 -18.17
N HIS A 411 -3.08 -9.24 -18.42
CA HIS A 411 -3.11 -10.48 -19.20
C HIS A 411 -2.38 -10.39 -20.53
N GLY A 412 -2.53 -9.26 -21.25
CA GLY A 412 -1.91 -9.04 -22.55
C GLY A 412 -0.38 -9.21 -22.57
N LEU A 413 0.31 -9.10 -21.41
CA LEU A 413 1.76 -9.33 -21.32
C LEU A 413 2.15 -10.80 -21.52
N TRP A 414 1.22 -11.74 -21.40
CA TRP A 414 1.42 -13.17 -21.53
C TRP A 414 0.49 -13.77 -22.58
N ALA A 415 0.62 -13.27 -23.80
CA ALA A 415 -0.18 -13.70 -24.93
C ALA A 415 -0.16 -15.22 -25.11
N GLY A 416 -1.32 -15.81 -25.36
CA GLY A 416 -1.47 -17.25 -25.57
C GLY A 416 -1.69 -18.09 -24.30
N PHE A 417 -1.54 -17.51 -23.11
CA PHE A 417 -1.92 -18.13 -21.82
C PHE A 417 -3.26 -17.58 -21.35
N SER A 418 -3.97 -18.30 -20.49
CA SER A 418 -5.17 -17.78 -19.86
C SER A 418 -4.80 -16.73 -18.80
N SER A 419 -5.71 -15.81 -18.46
CA SER A 419 -5.46 -14.81 -17.40
C SER A 419 -5.12 -15.47 -16.05
N THR A 420 -5.64 -16.65 -15.78
CA THR A 420 -5.35 -17.39 -14.54
C THR A 420 -3.90 -17.87 -14.45
N GLU A 421 -3.20 -17.97 -15.59
CA GLU A 421 -1.81 -18.42 -15.67
C GLU A 421 -0.80 -17.25 -15.66
N ALA A 422 -1.27 -16.01 -15.75
CA ALA A 422 -0.38 -14.85 -15.61
C ALA A 422 0.37 -14.92 -14.28
N PRO A 423 1.71 -14.73 -14.25
CA PRO A 423 2.55 -14.98 -13.07
C PRO A 423 2.46 -13.83 -12.05
N ILE A 424 1.24 -13.48 -11.66
CA ILE A 424 0.92 -12.55 -10.59
C ILE A 424 0.16 -13.32 -9.52
N SER A 425 0.78 -13.51 -8.36
CA SER A 425 0.14 -14.16 -7.22
C SER A 425 -0.45 -13.12 -6.25
N HIS A 426 -0.62 -13.44 -4.97
CA HIS A 426 -1.09 -12.47 -4.00
C HIS A 426 -0.46 -12.70 -2.62
N VAL A 427 -0.28 -11.60 -1.90
CA VAL A 427 -0.07 -11.58 -0.45
C VAL A 427 -1.11 -10.65 0.15
N THR A 428 -2.06 -11.20 0.89
CA THR A 428 -3.08 -10.36 1.53
C THR A 428 -2.43 -9.45 2.56
N ASN A 429 -2.71 -8.15 2.47
CA ASN A 429 -2.14 -7.15 3.36
C ASN A 429 -2.41 -7.49 4.84
N GLY A 430 -1.63 -6.88 5.70
CA GLY A 430 -1.81 -6.90 7.15
C GLY A 430 -1.66 -5.52 7.75
N VAL A 431 -1.97 -5.39 9.04
CA VAL A 431 -1.84 -4.14 9.80
C VAL A 431 -0.96 -4.35 11.02
N HIS A 432 -0.17 -3.35 11.37
CA HIS A 432 0.75 -3.43 12.49
C HIS A 432 0.00 -3.28 13.81
N ALA A 433 -0.13 -4.36 14.58
CA ALA A 433 -0.94 -4.37 15.81
C ALA A 433 -0.51 -3.32 16.82
N GLY A 434 0.79 -3.13 17.07
CA GLY A 434 1.30 -2.11 17.98
C GLY A 434 0.93 -0.67 17.61
N THR A 435 0.63 -0.42 16.32
CA THR A 435 0.16 0.91 15.86
C THR A 435 -1.36 1.06 15.98
N TRP A 436 -2.13 0.01 15.65
CA TRP A 436 -3.56 0.15 15.39
C TRP A 436 -4.46 -0.39 16.51
N VAL A 437 -3.96 -1.31 17.35
CA VAL A 437 -4.73 -1.84 18.49
C VAL A 437 -4.67 -0.84 19.64
N GLN A 438 -5.82 -0.44 20.18
CA GLN A 438 -5.87 0.39 21.37
C GLN A 438 -5.28 -0.34 22.58
N ARG A 439 -4.67 0.40 23.48
CA ARG A 439 -3.98 -0.11 24.67
C ARG A 439 -4.81 -1.09 25.48
N ASP A 440 -6.06 -0.76 25.78
CA ASP A 440 -6.93 -1.63 26.58
C ASP A 440 -7.16 -3.01 25.91
N TRP A 441 -7.20 -3.04 24.56
CA TRP A 441 -7.27 -4.28 23.78
C TRP A 441 -5.92 -5.01 23.77
N ALA A 442 -4.82 -4.29 23.64
CA ALA A 442 -3.48 -4.88 23.68
C ALA A 442 -3.23 -5.55 25.04
N GLU A 443 -3.59 -4.90 26.15
CA GLU A 443 -3.50 -5.47 27.51
C GLU A 443 -4.38 -6.72 27.66
N LEU A 444 -5.56 -6.77 27.03
CA LEU A 444 -6.39 -7.97 26.98
C LEU A 444 -5.69 -9.09 26.20
N PHE A 445 -5.15 -8.77 25.02
CA PHE A 445 -4.50 -9.74 24.18
C PHE A 445 -3.24 -10.32 24.85
N GLU A 446 -2.44 -9.49 25.49
CA GLU A 446 -1.28 -9.95 26.28
C GLU A 446 -1.66 -10.93 27.38
N ARG A 447 -2.76 -10.70 28.10
CA ARG A 447 -3.25 -11.59 29.16
C ARG A 447 -3.72 -12.95 28.65
N TYR A 448 -4.38 -13.00 27.49
CA TYR A 448 -5.01 -14.22 26.97
C TYR A 448 -4.18 -14.94 25.90
N LEU A 449 -3.35 -14.21 25.15
CA LEU A 449 -2.56 -14.72 24.03
C LEU A 449 -1.05 -14.73 24.29
N GLY A 450 -0.57 -13.94 25.28
CA GLY A 450 0.84 -13.74 25.57
C GLY A 450 1.40 -12.42 25.04
N ALA A 451 2.55 -12.00 25.58
CA ALA A 451 3.18 -10.71 25.23
C ALA A 451 3.66 -10.62 23.79
N ASP A 452 3.85 -11.74 23.15
CA ASP A 452 4.33 -11.87 21.76
C ASP A 452 3.22 -12.03 20.72
N PHE A 453 1.93 -11.83 21.10
CA PHE A 453 0.77 -12.03 20.23
C PHE A 453 0.88 -11.33 18.87
N GLN A 454 1.63 -10.22 18.80
CA GLN A 454 1.80 -9.43 17.57
C GLN A 454 2.71 -10.13 16.55
N THR A 455 3.62 -10.98 17.00
CA THR A 455 4.61 -11.68 16.17
C THR A 455 4.48 -13.19 16.20
N SER A 456 3.64 -13.73 17.10
CA SER A 456 3.35 -15.15 17.20
C SER A 456 2.36 -15.58 16.11
N ASP A 457 2.47 -16.83 15.69
CA ASP A 457 1.53 -17.52 14.79
C ASP A 457 0.50 -18.39 15.53
N GLN A 458 0.43 -18.24 16.87
CA GLN A 458 -0.52 -18.99 17.70
C GLN A 458 -1.97 -18.59 17.41
N PRO A 459 -2.91 -19.53 17.47
CA PRO A 459 -4.33 -19.25 17.26
C PRO A 459 -4.90 -18.38 18.40
N TRP A 460 -5.81 -17.47 18.06
CA TRP A 460 -6.46 -16.56 19.03
C TRP A 460 -7.68 -17.16 19.73
N THR A 461 -7.85 -18.49 19.67
CA THR A 461 -8.96 -19.21 20.33
C THR A 461 -9.12 -18.94 21.83
N PRO A 462 -8.07 -18.63 22.63
CA PRO A 462 -8.28 -18.29 24.04
C PRO A 462 -9.20 -17.08 24.27
N LEU A 463 -9.36 -16.17 23.30
CA LEU A 463 -10.26 -15.03 23.41
C LEU A 463 -11.74 -15.42 23.48
N GLN A 464 -12.13 -16.63 23.10
CA GLN A 464 -13.49 -17.15 23.31
C GLN A 464 -13.86 -17.22 24.78
N GLY A 465 -12.88 -17.47 25.66
CA GLY A 465 -13.05 -17.56 27.10
C GLY A 465 -13.17 -16.23 27.86
N VAL A 466 -12.97 -15.09 27.17
CA VAL A 466 -13.09 -13.76 27.80
C VAL A 466 -14.54 -13.53 28.25
N PRO A 467 -14.81 -13.05 29.46
CA PRO A 467 -16.17 -12.71 29.92
C PRO A 467 -16.85 -11.67 29.01
N ASP A 468 -18.13 -11.85 28.70
CA ASP A 468 -18.89 -10.94 27.81
C ASP A 468 -18.90 -9.51 28.33
N GLY A 469 -19.01 -9.33 29.66
CA GLY A 469 -18.99 -8.02 30.31
C GLY A 469 -17.68 -7.27 30.10
N GLU A 470 -16.53 -7.99 30.02
CA GLU A 470 -15.22 -7.38 29.79
C GLU A 470 -15.09 -6.87 28.35
N ILE A 471 -15.48 -7.68 27.36
CA ILE A 471 -15.51 -7.26 25.94
C ILE A 471 -16.44 -6.06 25.76
N TRP A 472 -17.63 -6.10 26.36
CA TRP A 472 -18.59 -5.01 26.23
C TRP A 472 -18.08 -3.70 26.84
N GLU A 473 -17.42 -3.76 28.01
CA GLU A 473 -16.88 -2.58 28.68
C GLU A 473 -15.67 -2.00 27.89
N LEU A 474 -14.83 -2.84 27.27
CA LEU A 474 -13.79 -2.39 26.37
C LEU A 474 -14.39 -1.60 25.18
N ARG A 475 -15.42 -2.14 24.52
CA ARG A 475 -16.11 -1.47 23.43
C ARG A 475 -16.74 -0.13 23.89
N ARG A 476 -17.34 -0.13 25.07
CA ARG A 476 -17.97 1.07 25.63
C ARG A 476 -16.95 2.18 25.95
N ARG A 477 -15.78 1.82 26.49
CA ARG A 477 -14.68 2.77 26.74
C ARG A 477 -14.13 3.32 25.41
N ALA A 478 -13.97 2.50 24.40
CA ALA A 478 -13.50 2.92 23.09
C ALA A 478 -14.49 3.92 22.42
N ARG A 479 -15.83 3.66 22.49
CA ARG A 479 -16.84 4.60 22.01
C ARG A 479 -16.80 5.94 22.75
N ARG A 480 -16.60 5.91 24.08
CA ARG A 480 -16.52 7.15 24.88
C ARG A 480 -15.35 8.02 24.40
N ARG A 481 -14.17 7.43 24.22
CA ARG A 481 -13.00 8.13 23.67
C ARG A 481 -13.27 8.69 22.28
N LEU A 482 -13.93 7.94 21.41
CA LEU A 482 -14.33 8.40 20.10
C LEU A 482 -15.30 9.60 20.19
N VAL A 483 -16.32 9.52 21.02
CA VAL A 483 -17.29 10.62 21.19
C VAL A 483 -16.59 11.90 21.68
N GLU A 484 -15.67 11.78 22.63
CA GLU A 484 -14.87 12.91 23.14
C GLU A 484 -14.01 13.53 22.02
N ASP A 485 -13.33 12.70 21.23
CA ASP A 485 -12.51 13.15 20.09
C ASP A 485 -13.37 13.80 18.98
N VAL A 486 -14.52 13.21 18.64
CA VAL A 486 -15.48 13.78 17.68
C VAL A 486 -15.93 15.17 18.14
N ARG A 487 -16.32 15.33 19.39
CA ARG A 487 -16.74 16.63 19.94
C ARG A 487 -15.62 17.67 19.86
N ARG A 488 -14.40 17.29 20.24
CA ARG A 488 -13.22 18.15 20.17
C ARG A 488 -12.94 18.60 18.73
N ARG A 489 -12.89 17.65 17.78
CA ARG A 489 -12.62 17.93 16.36
C ARG A 489 -13.75 18.74 15.70
N LEU A 490 -15.00 18.46 16.03
CA LEU A 490 -16.13 19.27 15.57
C LEU A 490 -16.01 20.73 16.04
N ALA A 491 -15.67 20.96 17.31
CA ALA A 491 -15.50 22.32 17.82
C ALA A 491 -14.39 23.07 17.07
N VAL A 492 -13.25 22.42 16.81
CA VAL A 492 -12.14 22.99 16.01
C VAL A 492 -12.60 23.28 14.57
N ALA A 493 -13.23 22.31 13.92
CA ALA A 493 -13.67 22.45 12.52
C ALA A 493 -14.73 23.54 12.35
N TRP A 494 -15.69 23.65 13.27
CA TRP A 494 -16.73 24.69 13.22
C TRP A 494 -16.16 26.09 13.51
N ARG A 495 -15.22 26.23 14.46
CA ARG A 495 -14.49 27.50 14.66
C ARG A 495 -13.72 27.92 13.41
N ALA A 496 -13.02 26.98 12.78
CA ALA A 496 -12.29 27.26 11.53
C ALA A 496 -13.23 27.73 10.39
N ARG A 497 -14.49 27.31 10.41
CA ARG A 497 -15.56 27.75 9.49
C ARG A 497 -16.21 29.08 9.90
N GLY A 498 -15.75 29.73 10.97
CA GLY A 498 -16.24 31.02 11.46
C GLY A 498 -17.40 30.95 12.45
N ALA A 499 -17.72 29.79 13.03
CA ALA A 499 -18.76 29.67 14.03
C ALA A 499 -18.37 30.36 15.35
N SER A 500 -19.32 31.15 15.93
CA SER A 500 -19.16 31.75 17.25
C SER A 500 -19.34 30.73 18.37
N GLU A 501 -18.83 30.99 19.56
CA GLU A 501 -18.96 30.11 20.73
C GLU A 501 -20.42 29.77 21.06
N GLY A 502 -21.37 30.74 20.89
CA GLY A 502 -22.79 30.49 21.05
C GLY A 502 -23.36 29.47 20.06
N GLN A 503 -22.77 29.38 18.86
CA GLN A 503 -23.17 28.41 17.84
C GLN A 503 -22.59 27.01 18.06
N LEU A 504 -21.65 26.85 19.02
CA LEU A 504 -21.00 25.58 19.32
C LEU A 504 -21.68 24.79 20.45
N GLY A 505 -22.63 25.42 21.19
CA GLY A 505 -23.24 24.84 22.39
C GLY A 505 -23.89 23.46 22.22
N TRP A 506 -24.30 23.11 20.98
CA TRP A 506 -24.88 21.79 20.69
C TRP A 506 -23.83 20.67 20.68
N ILE A 507 -22.57 20.99 20.41
CA ILE A 507 -21.47 20.02 20.26
C ILE A 507 -21.23 19.26 21.57
N THR A 508 -21.41 19.90 22.74
CA THR A 508 -21.20 19.26 24.02
C THR A 508 -22.16 18.08 24.27
N ARG A 509 -23.29 18.06 23.58
CA ARG A 509 -24.32 17.00 23.63
C ARG A 509 -24.41 16.19 22.36
N ALA A 510 -23.55 16.45 21.35
CA ALA A 510 -23.50 15.66 20.14
C ALA A 510 -22.90 14.28 20.43
N PHE A 511 -23.44 13.26 19.83
CA PHE A 511 -23.06 11.86 20.02
C PHE A 511 -23.23 11.36 21.46
N ASP A 512 -23.43 10.07 21.58
CA ASP A 512 -23.69 9.41 22.88
C ASP A 512 -22.89 8.08 22.91
N PRO A 513 -22.06 7.80 23.93
CA PRO A 513 -21.26 6.58 23.99
C PRO A 513 -22.09 5.29 24.17
N ASP A 514 -23.39 5.38 24.48
CA ASP A 514 -24.28 4.21 24.57
C ASP A 514 -25.06 3.92 23.28
N VAL A 515 -24.87 4.74 22.21
CA VAL A 515 -25.52 4.60 20.91
C VAL A 515 -24.62 3.87 19.92
N LEU A 516 -25.21 2.99 19.10
CA LEU A 516 -24.54 2.28 18.02
C LEU A 516 -23.82 3.26 17.09
N THR A 517 -22.51 3.13 16.98
CA THR A 517 -21.65 4.04 16.22
C THR A 517 -21.12 3.37 14.96
N ILE A 518 -21.44 3.94 13.81
CA ILE A 518 -20.93 3.51 12.50
C ILE A 518 -19.80 4.44 12.09
N GLY A 519 -18.64 3.88 11.72
CA GLY A 519 -17.49 4.61 11.23
C GLY A 519 -17.27 4.37 9.73
N PHE A 520 -16.89 5.45 9.01
CA PHE A 520 -16.49 5.40 7.61
C PHE A 520 -15.35 6.42 7.39
N ALA A 521 -14.17 5.96 7.01
CA ALA A 521 -13.06 6.88 6.76
C ALA A 521 -12.11 6.36 5.68
N ARG A 522 -11.90 7.17 4.63
CA ARG A 522 -11.05 6.81 3.48
C ARG A 522 -10.79 8.00 2.55
N ARG A 523 -9.85 7.84 1.58
CA ARG A 523 -9.81 8.74 0.41
C ARG A 523 -11.15 8.68 -0.33
N VAL A 524 -11.53 9.77 -1.01
CA VAL A 524 -12.86 9.92 -1.63
C VAL A 524 -12.76 9.97 -3.17
N PRO A 525 -12.28 8.92 -3.87
CA PRO A 525 -12.56 8.75 -5.29
C PRO A 525 -13.99 8.25 -5.47
N SER A 526 -14.56 8.46 -6.64
CA SER A 526 -15.97 8.14 -6.95
C SER A 526 -16.35 6.68 -6.64
N TYR A 527 -15.48 5.70 -6.95
CA TYR A 527 -15.75 4.28 -6.73
C TYR A 527 -15.88 3.89 -5.25
N LYS A 528 -15.46 4.74 -4.31
CA LYS A 528 -15.61 4.50 -2.87
C LYS A 528 -16.95 4.96 -2.29
N ARG A 529 -17.75 5.65 -3.09
CA ARG A 529 -19.18 5.94 -2.91
C ARG A 529 -19.53 6.53 -1.54
N LEU A 530 -18.84 7.63 -1.16
CA LEU A 530 -19.05 8.34 0.11
C LEU A 530 -20.53 8.63 0.41
N THR A 531 -21.30 9.01 -0.60
CA THR A 531 -22.70 9.46 -0.46
C THR A 531 -23.73 8.35 -0.70
N LEU A 532 -23.30 7.06 -0.75
CA LEU A 532 -24.23 5.95 -1.03
C LEU A 532 -25.41 5.92 -0.05
N LEU A 533 -25.19 6.17 1.25
CA LEU A 533 -26.26 6.25 2.24
C LEU A 533 -27.21 7.44 2.03
N LEU A 534 -26.82 8.48 1.31
CA LEU A 534 -27.67 9.64 1.01
C LEU A 534 -28.65 9.36 -0.13
N LYS A 535 -28.55 8.24 -0.84
CA LYS A 535 -29.54 7.80 -1.84
C LYS A 535 -30.94 7.64 -1.21
N ASP A 536 -31.01 7.28 0.08
CA ASP A 536 -32.24 7.32 0.86
C ASP A 536 -32.02 8.10 2.19
N SER A 537 -31.87 9.40 2.05
CA SER A 537 -31.62 10.31 3.16
C SER A 537 -32.77 10.35 4.20
N GLU A 538 -34.00 10.03 3.82
CA GLU A 538 -35.14 9.92 4.72
C GLU A 538 -35.04 8.68 5.60
N ARG A 539 -34.66 7.53 5.02
CA ARG A 539 -34.44 6.29 5.75
C ARG A 539 -33.26 6.44 6.72
N LEU A 540 -32.17 7.06 6.27
CA LEU A 540 -31.04 7.40 7.14
C LEU A 540 -31.48 8.30 8.30
N THR A 541 -32.25 9.34 8.01
CA THR A 541 -32.76 10.27 9.04
C THR A 541 -33.62 9.54 10.08
N ARG A 542 -34.49 8.61 9.68
CA ARG A 542 -35.29 7.81 10.63
C ARG A 542 -34.42 7.00 11.56
N LEU A 543 -33.36 6.33 11.05
CA LEU A 543 -32.42 5.56 11.88
C LEU A 543 -31.64 6.44 12.86
N LEU A 544 -31.18 7.62 12.40
CA LEU A 544 -30.43 8.57 13.26
C LEU A 544 -31.30 9.11 14.40
N LEU A 545 -32.62 9.28 14.19
CA LEU A 545 -33.55 9.89 15.12
C LEU A 545 -34.50 8.91 15.82
N ASP A 546 -34.29 7.60 15.63
CA ASP A 546 -35.08 6.59 16.31
C ASP A 546 -35.00 6.81 17.84
N PRO A 547 -36.12 6.93 18.56
CA PRO A 547 -36.10 7.27 19.99
C PRO A 547 -35.62 6.12 20.89
N GLU A 548 -35.73 4.86 20.44
CA GLU A 548 -35.38 3.68 21.25
C GLU A 548 -34.05 3.07 20.80
N ARG A 549 -33.78 3.06 19.52
CA ARG A 549 -32.63 2.37 18.92
C ARG A 549 -31.92 3.26 17.89
N PRO A 550 -31.48 4.47 18.29
CA PRO A 550 -30.82 5.38 17.34
C PRO A 550 -29.47 4.82 16.87
N ILE A 551 -29.03 5.30 15.70
CA ILE A 551 -27.65 5.12 15.26
C ILE A 551 -26.93 6.46 15.26
N GLN A 552 -25.61 6.44 15.22
CA GLN A 552 -24.79 7.63 14.94
C GLN A 552 -23.68 7.29 13.97
N LEU A 553 -23.28 8.28 13.15
CA LEU A 553 -22.39 8.08 12.01
C LEU A 553 -21.23 9.08 12.04
N VAL A 554 -20.01 8.58 12.03
CA VAL A 554 -18.79 9.39 11.97
C VAL A 554 -18.05 9.11 10.67
N ILE A 555 -17.90 10.14 9.86
CA ILE A 555 -17.27 10.05 8.54
C ILE A 555 -16.06 10.99 8.46
N ALA A 556 -14.99 10.53 7.83
CA ALA A 556 -13.82 11.32 7.52
C ALA A 556 -13.26 10.95 6.13
N GLY A 557 -12.57 11.88 5.50
CA GLY A 557 -11.91 11.57 4.22
C GLY A 557 -11.43 12.81 3.50
N LYS A 558 -10.51 12.56 2.55
CA LYS A 558 -9.91 13.60 1.69
C LYS A 558 -10.11 13.21 0.22
N ALA A 559 -10.56 14.15 -0.61
CA ALA A 559 -10.50 14.02 -2.06
C ALA A 559 -9.14 14.47 -2.59
N HIS A 560 -8.66 13.87 -3.68
CA HIS A 560 -7.44 14.36 -4.33
C HIS A 560 -7.62 15.83 -4.75
N PRO A 561 -6.60 16.70 -4.65
CA PRO A 561 -6.73 18.12 -5.00
C PRO A 561 -7.26 18.41 -6.41
N ALA A 562 -6.99 17.51 -7.36
CA ALA A 562 -7.49 17.60 -8.73
C ALA A 562 -8.83 16.88 -8.96
N ASP A 563 -9.41 16.22 -7.94
CA ASP A 563 -10.67 15.48 -8.05
C ASP A 563 -11.85 16.36 -7.60
N GLU A 564 -12.37 17.18 -8.51
CA GLU A 564 -13.53 18.04 -8.22
C GLU A 564 -14.80 17.21 -7.91
N GLY A 565 -14.97 16.03 -8.53
CA GLY A 565 -16.08 15.12 -8.21
C GLY A 565 -16.04 14.64 -6.78
N GLY A 566 -14.88 14.19 -6.30
CA GLY A 566 -14.69 13.79 -4.91
C GLY A 566 -14.90 14.94 -3.92
N LYS A 567 -14.50 16.17 -4.28
CA LYS A 567 -14.77 17.37 -3.46
C LYS A 567 -16.26 17.69 -3.35
N GLU A 568 -17.02 17.50 -4.44
CA GLU A 568 -18.48 17.70 -4.41
C GLU A 568 -19.18 16.65 -3.53
N LEU A 569 -18.75 15.37 -3.58
CA LEU A 569 -19.27 14.33 -2.68
C LEU A 569 -19.04 14.69 -1.20
N ILE A 570 -17.87 15.25 -0.88
CA ILE A 570 -17.59 15.75 0.47
C ILE A 570 -18.53 16.90 0.84
N ALA A 571 -18.73 17.86 -0.07
CA ALA A 571 -19.59 19.02 0.17
C ALA A 571 -21.06 18.61 0.37
N GLU A 572 -21.55 17.66 -0.42
CA GLU A 572 -22.91 17.09 -0.29
C GLU A 572 -23.09 16.46 1.09
N PHE A 573 -22.15 15.58 1.48
CA PHE A 573 -22.23 14.91 2.78
C PHE A 573 -22.10 15.89 3.96
N ALA A 574 -21.19 16.84 3.87
CA ALA A 574 -20.98 17.85 4.91
C ALA A 574 -22.20 18.78 5.08
N ARG A 575 -22.91 19.08 4.01
CA ARG A 575 -24.19 19.82 4.06
C ARG A 575 -25.26 19.02 4.80
N PHE A 576 -25.45 17.74 4.46
CA PHE A 576 -26.40 16.86 5.16
C PHE A 576 -26.05 16.73 6.66
N ALA A 577 -24.78 16.49 6.98
CA ALA A 577 -24.29 16.38 8.35
C ALA A 577 -24.39 17.69 9.16
N SER A 578 -24.56 18.84 8.50
CA SER A 578 -24.75 20.14 9.17
C SER A 578 -26.21 20.50 9.45
N ASP A 579 -27.18 19.69 8.96
CA ASP A 579 -28.61 19.92 9.22
C ASP A 579 -28.90 19.86 10.73
N PRO A 580 -29.52 20.90 11.31
CA PRO A 580 -29.84 20.96 12.74
C PRO A 580 -30.60 19.76 13.29
N ARG A 581 -31.39 19.07 12.47
CA ARG A 581 -32.16 17.87 12.85
C ARG A 581 -31.25 16.70 13.19
N VAL A 582 -30.17 16.47 12.40
CA VAL A 582 -29.35 15.25 12.45
C VAL A 582 -27.91 15.48 12.93
N ARG A 583 -27.41 16.74 12.91
CA ARG A 583 -25.99 17.06 13.23
C ARG A 583 -25.50 16.59 14.60
N HIS A 584 -26.41 16.24 15.51
CA HIS A 584 -26.04 15.69 16.82
C HIS A 584 -25.79 14.17 16.78
N ARG A 585 -26.08 13.51 15.65
CA ARG A 585 -25.92 12.06 15.42
C ARG A 585 -25.03 11.73 14.21
N ILE A 586 -24.64 12.71 13.39
CA ILE A 586 -23.82 12.52 12.21
C ILE A 586 -22.75 13.60 12.11
N ALA A 587 -21.53 13.24 11.75
CA ALA A 587 -20.44 14.19 11.60
C ALA A 587 -19.56 13.82 10.41
N PHE A 588 -19.13 14.86 9.67
CA PHE A 588 -17.96 14.79 8.80
C PHE A 588 -16.78 15.47 9.49
N LEU A 589 -15.68 14.73 9.71
CA LEU A 589 -14.47 15.23 10.33
C LEU A 589 -13.41 15.52 9.25
N PRO A 590 -13.03 16.80 9.03
CA PRO A 590 -11.99 17.15 8.09
C PRO A 590 -10.60 16.76 8.59
N ASP A 591 -9.66 16.74 7.66
CA ASP A 591 -8.23 16.47 7.86
C ASP A 591 -7.91 15.09 8.42
N TYR A 592 -8.51 14.06 7.81
CA TYR A 592 -8.27 12.66 8.14
C TYR A 592 -6.78 12.31 8.08
N ASP A 593 -6.25 11.76 9.17
CA ASP A 593 -4.87 11.34 9.35
C ASP A 593 -4.78 10.03 10.17
N MET A 594 -3.55 9.54 10.45
CA MET A 594 -3.33 8.32 11.23
C MET A 594 -3.82 8.45 12.67
N ALA A 595 -3.68 9.61 13.31
CA ALA A 595 -4.13 9.83 14.68
C ALA A 595 -5.67 9.74 14.79
N MET A 596 -6.38 10.38 13.83
CA MET A 596 -7.83 10.26 13.74
C MET A 596 -8.26 8.81 13.43
N ALA A 597 -7.54 8.15 12.52
CA ALA A 597 -7.82 6.77 12.13
C ALA A 597 -7.79 5.82 13.33
N ARG A 598 -6.77 5.91 14.20
CA ARG A 598 -6.66 5.06 15.40
C ARG A 598 -7.88 5.17 16.30
N THR A 599 -8.38 6.39 16.53
CA THR A 599 -9.56 6.61 17.38
C THR A 599 -10.85 6.13 16.70
N LEU A 600 -11.00 6.39 15.40
CA LEU A 600 -12.18 5.98 14.63
C LEU A 600 -12.34 4.47 14.54
N VAL A 601 -11.30 3.75 14.10
CA VAL A 601 -11.39 2.29 13.90
C VAL A 601 -11.60 1.54 15.21
N ALA A 602 -11.09 2.07 16.29
CA ALA A 602 -11.27 1.47 17.60
C ALA A 602 -12.62 1.80 18.23
N GLY A 603 -13.14 3.02 18.06
CA GLY A 603 -14.36 3.49 18.71
C GLY A 603 -15.66 3.21 17.96
N ALA A 604 -15.61 3.00 16.64
CA ALA A 604 -16.78 2.58 15.86
C ALA A 604 -17.19 1.15 16.22
N ASP A 605 -18.50 0.87 16.34
CA ASP A 605 -19.01 -0.48 16.54
C ASP A 605 -19.10 -1.26 15.24
N VAL A 606 -19.48 -0.53 14.18
CA VAL A 606 -19.57 -1.03 12.81
C VAL A 606 -18.63 -0.21 11.93
N TRP A 607 -17.82 -0.87 11.15
CA TRP A 607 -16.98 -0.26 10.12
C TRP A 607 -17.58 -0.48 8.76
N LEU A 608 -18.13 0.61 8.18
CA LEU A 608 -18.74 0.55 6.86
C LEU A 608 -17.71 0.65 5.75
N ASN A 609 -17.78 -0.27 4.79
CA ASN A 609 -16.93 -0.30 3.62
C ASN A 609 -17.75 -0.70 2.38
N ASN A 610 -18.06 0.26 1.51
CA ASN A 610 -18.98 0.07 0.38
C ASN A 610 -18.33 0.46 -0.97
N PRO A 611 -17.15 -0.09 -1.31
CA PRO A 611 -16.54 0.18 -2.61
C PRO A 611 -17.38 -0.38 -3.76
N LEU A 612 -17.15 0.11 -4.96
CA LEU A 612 -17.61 -0.53 -6.17
C LEU A 612 -16.71 -1.74 -6.46
N ARG A 613 -17.24 -2.95 -6.33
CA ARG A 613 -16.48 -4.19 -6.62
C ARG A 613 -16.17 -4.27 -8.11
N PRO A 614 -14.94 -4.68 -8.55
CA PRO A 614 -13.83 -5.17 -7.71
C PRO A 614 -12.70 -4.13 -7.49
N TYR A 615 -13.02 -2.86 -7.25
CA TYR A 615 -12.05 -1.76 -7.22
C TYR A 615 -11.43 -1.46 -5.84
N GLU A 616 -11.65 -2.30 -4.84
CA GLU A 616 -10.90 -2.24 -3.58
C GLU A 616 -9.78 -3.29 -3.58
N ALA A 617 -8.54 -2.86 -3.80
CA ALA A 617 -7.41 -3.79 -3.86
C ALA A 617 -7.25 -4.63 -2.58
N CYS A 618 -7.41 -4.01 -1.42
CA CYS A 618 -7.41 -4.72 -0.14
C CYS A 618 -8.37 -4.10 0.88
N GLY A 619 -8.19 -2.83 1.30
CA GLY A 619 -9.06 -2.16 2.28
C GLY A 619 -8.63 -2.35 3.73
N THR A 620 -7.37 -2.02 4.07
CA THR A 620 -6.79 -2.25 5.42
C THR A 620 -7.48 -1.54 6.58
N SER A 621 -8.38 -0.57 6.33
CA SER A 621 -9.13 0.10 7.41
C SER A 621 -10.08 -0.85 8.15
N GLY A 622 -10.71 -1.78 7.43
CA GLY A 622 -11.54 -2.82 8.02
C GLY A 622 -10.75 -3.81 8.87
N MET A 623 -9.51 -4.13 8.49
CA MET A 623 -8.60 -4.95 9.28
C MET A 623 -8.25 -4.27 10.62
N LYS A 624 -7.94 -2.96 10.61
CA LYS A 624 -7.68 -2.16 11.80
C LYS A 624 -8.88 -2.12 12.74
N ALA A 625 -10.08 -1.98 12.16
CA ALA A 625 -11.33 -2.01 12.90
C ALA A 625 -11.55 -3.40 13.56
N ALA A 626 -11.38 -4.48 12.81
CA ALA A 626 -11.52 -5.86 13.29
C ALA A 626 -10.61 -6.15 14.49
N MET A 627 -9.35 -5.68 14.47
CA MET A 627 -8.40 -5.83 15.56
C MET A 627 -8.80 -5.10 16.86
N ASN A 628 -9.73 -4.16 16.79
CA ASN A 628 -10.28 -3.45 17.93
C ASN A 628 -11.71 -3.90 18.30
N GLY A 629 -12.16 -5.03 17.79
CA GLY A 629 -13.49 -5.57 18.04
C GLY A 629 -14.62 -4.77 17.38
N SER A 630 -14.33 -3.93 16.41
CA SER A 630 -15.31 -3.31 15.52
C SER A 630 -15.72 -4.32 14.45
N LEU A 631 -17.02 -4.44 14.16
CA LEU A 631 -17.53 -5.39 13.18
C LEU A 631 -17.61 -4.76 11.79
N ASN A 632 -17.16 -5.48 10.75
CA ASN A 632 -17.22 -4.98 9.38
C ASN A 632 -18.63 -5.17 8.79
N LEU A 633 -19.15 -4.09 8.17
CA LEU A 633 -20.26 -4.10 7.23
C LEU A 633 -19.70 -3.70 5.87
N SER A 634 -19.46 -4.67 5.01
CA SER A 634 -18.68 -4.42 3.79
C SER A 634 -19.20 -5.17 2.57
N ILE A 635 -19.09 -4.54 1.40
CA ILE A 635 -19.10 -5.26 0.13
C ILE A 635 -17.98 -6.33 0.19
N ARG A 636 -18.22 -7.50 -0.41
CA ARG A 636 -17.24 -8.57 -0.54
C ARG A 636 -16.22 -8.19 -1.62
N ASP A 637 -15.25 -7.34 -1.22
CA ASP A 637 -14.18 -6.84 -2.07
C ASP A 637 -12.86 -6.79 -1.28
N GLY A 638 -11.73 -6.85 -1.97
CA GLY A 638 -10.40 -6.89 -1.35
C GLY A 638 -10.27 -8.03 -0.33
N TRP A 639 -9.76 -7.72 0.88
CA TRP A 639 -9.56 -8.71 1.93
C TRP A 639 -10.87 -9.33 2.46
N TRP A 640 -11.99 -8.58 2.41
CA TRP A 640 -13.28 -9.07 2.92
C TRP A 640 -13.88 -10.18 2.06
N ASP A 641 -13.52 -10.25 0.77
CA ASP A 641 -13.94 -11.34 -0.10
C ASP A 641 -13.43 -12.71 0.36
N GLU A 642 -12.22 -12.75 0.91
CA GLU A 642 -11.57 -13.99 1.35
C GLU A 642 -11.71 -14.30 2.84
N CYS A 643 -11.98 -13.28 3.69
CA CYS A 643 -11.99 -13.44 5.14
C CYS A 643 -13.38 -13.46 5.77
N TYR A 644 -14.42 -13.11 5.04
CA TYR A 644 -15.81 -13.16 5.54
C TYR A 644 -16.30 -14.63 5.63
N ASP A 645 -16.74 -15.03 6.81
CA ASP A 645 -17.20 -16.41 7.10
C ASP A 645 -18.70 -16.53 7.45
N GLY A 646 -19.46 -15.44 7.33
CA GLY A 646 -20.90 -15.39 7.68
C GLY A 646 -21.19 -15.09 9.15
N ARG A 647 -20.18 -15.03 10.05
CA ARG A 647 -20.35 -14.81 11.50
C ARG A 647 -19.41 -13.77 12.09
N ASN A 648 -18.45 -13.25 11.33
CA ASN A 648 -17.45 -12.30 11.79
C ASN A 648 -17.76 -10.85 11.38
N GLY A 649 -18.97 -10.58 10.90
CA GLY A 649 -19.49 -9.28 10.45
C GLY A 649 -20.60 -9.48 9.44
N TRP A 650 -20.83 -8.50 8.56
CA TRP A 650 -21.87 -8.54 7.54
C TRP A 650 -21.31 -8.30 6.15
N ALA A 651 -21.78 -9.09 5.18
CA ALA A 651 -21.52 -8.84 3.77
C ALA A 651 -22.71 -8.10 3.15
N ILE A 652 -22.42 -6.95 2.54
CA ILE A 652 -23.40 -6.23 1.74
C ILE A 652 -23.56 -6.99 0.41
N PRO A 653 -24.79 -7.43 0.03
CA PRO A 653 -25.04 -8.02 -1.28
C PRO A 653 -24.60 -7.06 -2.39
N SER A 654 -23.74 -7.51 -3.28
CA SER A 654 -23.25 -6.71 -4.41
C SER A 654 -24.12 -6.97 -5.64
N ALA A 655 -24.54 -5.90 -6.31
CA ALA A 655 -25.24 -5.94 -7.59
C ALA A 655 -24.23 -5.78 -8.74
N ASP A 656 -23.23 -6.67 -8.81
CA ASP A 656 -22.10 -6.61 -9.75
C ASP A 656 -22.35 -7.25 -11.12
N ASP A 657 -23.59 -7.62 -11.44
CA ASP A 657 -24.00 -8.02 -12.79
C ASP A 657 -23.76 -6.84 -13.76
N PRO A 658 -22.93 -7.02 -14.81
CA PRO A 658 -22.59 -5.95 -15.76
C PRO A 658 -23.78 -5.42 -16.56
N THR A 659 -24.92 -6.11 -16.56
CA THR A 659 -26.15 -5.66 -17.23
C THR A 659 -26.93 -4.64 -16.39
N ILE A 660 -26.63 -4.52 -15.10
CA ILE A 660 -27.30 -3.57 -14.20
C ILE A 660 -26.68 -2.18 -14.35
N PRO A 661 -27.46 -1.13 -14.71
CA PRO A 661 -26.96 0.23 -14.77
C PRO A 661 -26.37 0.69 -13.42
N ALA A 662 -25.28 1.46 -13.45
CA ALA A 662 -24.55 1.90 -12.25
C ALA A 662 -25.44 2.58 -11.20
N GLU A 663 -26.37 3.44 -11.61
CA GLU A 663 -27.31 4.10 -10.71
C GLU A 663 -28.25 3.11 -10.00
N ARG A 664 -28.73 2.10 -10.74
CA ARG A 664 -29.59 1.05 -10.19
C ARG A 664 -28.82 0.13 -9.25
N ARG A 665 -27.56 -0.15 -9.56
CA ARG A 665 -26.63 -0.85 -8.66
C ARG A 665 -26.50 -0.12 -7.33
N ASP A 666 -26.25 1.19 -7.37
CA ASP A 666 -26.13 2.02 -6.18
C ASP A 666 -27.41 2.00 -5.32
N GLU A 667 -28.60 2.08 -5.96
CA GLU A 667 -29.88 1.99 -5.24
C GLU A 667 -30.07 0.64 -4.56
N LEU A 668 -29.75 -0.47 -5.24
CA LEU A 668 -29.88 -1.82 -4.69
C LEU A 668 -28.94 -2.03 -3.50
N GLU A 669 -27.68 -1.64 -3.65
CA GLU A 669 -26.67 -1.81 -2.60
C GLU A 669 -26.93 -0.86 -1.41
N ALA A 670 -27.42 0.37 -1.65
CA ALA A 670 -27.87 1.26 -0.57
C ALA A 670 -29.05 0.66 0.20
N SER A 671 -30.04 0.11 -0.51
CA SER A 671 -31.17 -0.57 0.12
C SER A 671 -30.72 -1.76 0.97
N ALA A 672 -29.79 -2.58 0.45
CA ALA A 672 -29.25 -3.71 1.18
C ALA A 672 -28.51 -3.30 2.48
N ILE A 673 -27.77 -2.19 2.45
CA ILE A 673 -27.15 -1.64 3.68
C ILE A 673 -28.22 -1.29 4.71
N PHE A 674 -29.30 -0.61 4.31
CA PHE A 674 -30.37 -0.24 5.21
C PHE A 674 -31.13 -1.46 5.75
N ASP A 675 -31.38 -2.46 4.91
CA ASP A 675 -32.04 -3.71 5.33
C ASP A 675 -31.20 -4.44 6.40
N LEU A 676 -29.89 -4.53 6.22
CA LEU A 676 -28.96 -5.09 7.21
C LEU A 676 -28.95 -4.26 8.51
N LEU A 677 -28.94 -2.94 8.41
CA LEU A 677 -28.99 -2.05 9.59
C LEU A 677 -30.29 -2.23 10.38
N GLU A 678 -31.45 -2.21 9.70
CA GLU A 678 -32.76 -2.23 10.35
C GLU A 678 -33.13 -3.59 10.93
N HIS A 679 -32.79 -4.68 10.24
CA HIS A 679 -33.29 -6.02 10.55
C HIS A 679 -32.28 -6.90 11.30
N GLU A 680 -30.97 -6.61 11.18
CA GLU A 680 -29.93 -7.43 11.80
C GLU A 680 -29.09 -6.63 12.80
N ILE A 681 -28.43 -5.55 12.38
CA ILE A 681 -27.37 -4.87 13.13
C ILE A 681 -27.95 -4.12 14.33
N VAL A 682 -28.93 -3.25 14.12
CA VAL A 682 -29.55 -2.44 15.19
C VAL A 682 -30.25 -3.34 16.21
N PRO A 683 -31.08 -4.32 15.82
CA PRO A 683 -31.68 -5.24 16.80
C PRO A 683 -30.65 -5.98 17.65
N LEU A 684 -29.59 -6.50 17.03
CA LEU A 684 -28.55 -7.26 17.72
C LEU A 684 -27.78 -6.41 18.75
N PHE A 685 -27.45 -5.16 18.39
CA PHE A 685 -26.74 -4.25 19.29
C PHE A 685 -27.59 -3.80 20.50
N TYR A 686 -28.89 -3.63 20.31
CA TYR A 686 -29.81 -3.17 21.35
C TYR A 686 -30.50 -4.30 22.16
N ASP A 687 -30.15 -5.57 21.90
CA ASP A 687 -30.61 -6.71 22.71
C ASP A 687 -29.89 -6.77 24.07
N ARG A 688 -30.26 -5.85 24.96
CA ARG A 688 -29.62 -5.63 26.28
C ARG A 688 -30.50 -5.96 27.47
N ALA A 689 -31.63 -6.63 27.27
CA ALA A 689 -32.61 -6.87 28.35
C ALA A 689 -32.05 -7.72 29.51
N ALA A 690 -31.08 -8.59 29.24
CA ALA A 690 -30.45 -9.49 30.24
C ALA A 690 -29.00 -9.08 30.60
N GLY A 691 -28.53 -7.90 30.20
CA GLY A 691 -27.15 -7.46 30.40
C GLY A 691 -26.44 -7.05 29.09
N PRO A 692 -25.13 -7.28 28.96
CA PRO A 692 -24.45 -7.06 27.68
C PRO A 692 -25.10 -7.84 26.54
N PRO A 693 -25.18 -7.31 25.31
CA PRO A 693 -25.81 -8.01 24.19
C PRO A 693 -24.96 -9.22 23.77
N SER A 694 -25.33 -10.39 24.26
CA SER A 694 -24.53 -11.62 24.14
C SER A 694 -24.30 -12.04 22.68
N GLY A 695 -25.28 -11.87 21.80
CA GLY A 695 -25.13 -12.13 20.37
C GLY A 695 -24.10 -11.21 19.72
N TRP A 696 -24.13 -9.91 20.05
CA TRP A 696 -23.14 -8.94 19.58
C TRP A 696 -21.73 -9.27 20.07
N VAL A 697 -21.59 -9.51 21.38
CA VAL A 697 -20.30 -9.86 21.99
C VAL A 697 -19.76 -11.17 21.45
N GLY A 698 -20.64 -12.17 21.20
CA GLY A 698 -20.28 -13.42 20.56
C GLY A 698 -19.68 -13.22 19.16
N MET A 699 -20.29 -12.32 18.36
CA MET A 699 -19.76 -11.96 17.03
C MET A 699 -18.42 -11.22 17.14
N VAL A 700 -18.25 -10.30 18.11
CA VAL A 700 -16.96 -9.61 18.36
C VAL A 700 -15.86 -10.62 18.70
N LYS A 701 -16.12 -11.58 19.60
CA LYS A 701 -15.15 -12.65 19.92
C LYS A 701 -14.81 -13.49 18.71
N HIS A 702 -15.82 -13.88 17.91
CA HIS A 702 -15.62 -14.65 16.70
C HIS A 702 -14.78 -13.89 15.66
N ASN A 703 -15.07 -12.59 15.45
CA ASN A 703 -14.29 -11.70 14.62
C ASN A 703 -12.81 -11.67 15.05
N LEU A 704 -12.53 -11.48 16.35
CA LEU A 704 -11.16 -11.43 16.86
C LEU A 704 -10.43 -12.78 16.66
N VAL A 705 -11.10 -13.89 16.93
CA VAL A 705 -10.51 -15.23 16.82
C VAL A 705 -10.21 -15.61 15.38
N THR A 706 -11.11 -15.29 14.44
CA THR A 706 -10.96 -15.69 13.03
C THR A 706 -10.12 -14.73 12.23
N LEU A 707 -10.20 -13.43 12.51
CA LEU A 707 -9.52 -12.40 11.73
C LEU A 707 -8.20 -11.96 12.38
N GLY A 708 -8.08 -11.94 13.70
CA GLY A 708 -6.90 -11.45 14.42
C GLY A 708 -5.58 -11.97 13.83
N PRO A 709 -5.32 -13.28 13.81
CA PRO A 709 -4.07 -13.80 13.28
C PRO A 709 -3.88 -13.53 11.76
N VAL A 710 -4.98 -13.47 11.00
CA VAL A 710 -4.94 -13.31 9.55
C VAL A 710 -4.55 -11.89 9.12
N VAL A 711 -5.00 -10.87 9.87
CA VAL A 711 -4.77 -9.46 9.50
C VAL A 711 -3.51 -8.86 10.09
N LEU A 712 -2.65 -9.63 10.78
CA LEU A 712 -1.37 -9.15 11.31
C LEU A 712 -0.38 -8.82 10.19
N ALA A 713 0.27 -7.68 10.29
CA ALA A 713 1.39 -7.33 9.38
C ALA A 713 2.59 -8.26 9.54
N SER A 714 2.79 -8.84 10.72
CA SER A 714 3.82 -9.87 10.95
C SER A 714 3.57 -11.14 10.11
N ARG A 715 2.31 -11.61 10.00
CA ARG A 715 1.93 -12.70 9.11
C ARG A 715 2.24 -12.35 7.66
N MET A 716 1.86 -11.13 7.22
CA MET A 716 2.13 -10.63 5.87
C MET A 716 3.65 -10.61 5.57
N VAL A 717 4.46 -10.06 6.48
CA VAL A 717 5.92 -9.96 6.28
C VAL A 717 6.59 -11.34 6.30
N ARG A 718 6.11 -12.29 7.12
CA ARG A 718 6.56 -13.69 7.06
C ARG A 718 6.26 -14.29 5.68
N GLN A 719 5.04 -14.13 5.19
CA GLN A 719 4.65 -14.62 3.87
C GLN A 719 5.50 -13.99 2.75
N TYR A 720 5.77 -12.66 2.79
CA TYR A 720 6.72 -12.05 1.86
C TYR A 720 8.12 -12.63 1.98
N THR A 721 8.55 -12.97 3.20
CA THR A 721 9.87 -13.58 3.39
C THR A 721 9.93 -14.97 2.77
N ASP A 722 8.96 -15.82 3.06
CA ASP A 722 8.96 -17.21 2.62
C ASP A 722 8.68 -17.37 1.12
N ASP A 723 7.69 -16.63 0.59
CA ASP A 723 7.22 -16.78 -0.79
C ASP A 723 7.98 -15.91 -1.79
N TYR A 724 8.65 -14.82 -1.33
CA TYR A 724 9.28 -13.84 -2.22
C TYR A 724 10.73 -13.53 -1.88
N TYR A 725 11.07 -13.12 -0.64
CA TYR A 725 12.43 -12.65 -0.34
C TYR A 725 13.46 -13.77 -0.40
N LEU A 726 13.20 -14.91 0.21
CA LEU A 726 14.07 -16.06 0.14
C LEU A 726 14.22 -16.59 -1.29
N PRO A 727 13.13 -16.84 -2.06
CA PRO A 727 13.25 -17.31 -3.44
C PRO A 727 13.88 -16.30 -4.40
N ALA A 728 13.68 -14.98 -4.20
CA ALA A 728 14.30 -13.95 -5.02
C ALA A 728 15.81 -13.86 -4.76
N ALA A 729 16.22 -13.97 -3.50
CA ALA A 729 17.64 -14.01 -3.14
C ALA A 729 18.33 -15.23 -3.75
N ASP A 730 17.74 -16.43 -3.61
CA ASP A 730 18.26 -17.67 -4.20
C ASP A 730 18.39 -17.55 -5.73
N SER A 731 17.36 -17.04 -6.43
CA SER A 731 17.42 -16.80 -7.86
C SER A 731 18.52 -15.80 -8.23
N SER A 732 18.63 -14.70 -7.46
CA SER A 732 19.66 -13.68 -7.68
C SER A 732 21.08 -14.25 -7.52
N TRP A 733 21.33 -15.03 -6.45
CA TRP A 733 22.63 -15.62 -6.18
C TRP A 733 23.03 -16.61 -7.28
N ARG A 734 22.15 -17.53 -7.67
CA ARG A 734 22.40 -18.50 -8.75
C ARG A 734 22.79 -17.82 -10.08
N LEU A 735 22.12 -16.72 -10.44
CA LEU A 735 22.45 -16.02 -11.68
C LEU A 735 23.77 -15.21 -11.59
N GLN A 736 24.19 -14.83 -10.37
CA GLN A 736 25.41 -14.05 -10.14
C GLN A 736 26.66 -14.93 -9.95
N GLU A 737 26.50 -16.21 -9.65
CA GLU A 737 27.62 -17.13 -9.45
C GLU A 737 28.57 -17.13 -10.67
N HIS A 738 29.87 -17.39 -10.40
CA HIS A 738 30.92 -17.48 -11.42
C HIS A 738 30.97 -16.29 -12.40
N GLY A 739 30.81 -15.07 -11.88
CA GLY A 739 30.82 -13.84 -12.69
C GLY A 739 29.62 -13.73 -13.63
N PHE A 740 28.42 -13.99 -13.11
CA PHE A 740 27.13 -13.92 -13.81
C PHE A 740 26.97 -14.96 -14.93
N ALA A 741 27.59 -16.12 -14.80
CA ALA A 741 27.48 -17.19 -15.81
C ALA A 741 26.03 -17.63 -16.02
N GLY A 742 25.25 -17.78 -14.94
CA GLY A 742 23.83 -18.14 -15.01
C GLY A 742 22.98 -17.09 -15.73
N ALA A 743 23.25 -15.79 -15.54
CA ALA A 743 22.54 -14.72 -16.25
C ALA A 743 22.84 -14.72 -17.75
N ARG A 744 24.11 -14.94 -18.14
CA ARG A 744 24.51 -15.04 -19.55
C ARG A 744 23.90 -16.27 -20.23
N GLU A 745 23.88 -17.40 -19.53
CA GLU A 745 23.27 -18.64 -20.03
C GLU A 745 21.76 -18.45 -20.24
N LEU A 746 21.05 -17.90 -19.24
CA LEU A 746 19.60 -17.69 -19.32
C LEU A 746 19.24 -16.70 -20.44
N ALA A 747 19.97 -15.59 -20.57
CA ALA A 747 19.76 -14.62 -21.64
C ALA A 747 19.98 -15.24 -23.04
N ALA A 748 21.09 -15.94 -23.23
CA ALA A 748 21.37 -16.63 -24.48
C ALA A 748 20.35 -17.74 -24.79
N TRP A 749 19.91 -18.48 -23.78
CA TRP A 749 18.84 -19.47 -23.92
C TRP A 749 17.52 -18.83 -24.35
N LYS A 750 17.09 -17.73 -23.70
CA LYS A 750 15.84 -17.00 -24.05
C LYS A 750 15.87 -16.49 -25.48
N GLU A 751 16.99 -15.89 -25.90
CA GLU A 751 17.18 -15.41 -27.29
C GLU A 751 17.07 -16.56 -28.31
N ARG A 752 17.78 -17.67 -28.06
CA ARG A 752 17.77 -18.84 -28.94
C ARG A 752 16.38 -19.50 -29.00
N VAL A 753 15.72 -19.70 -27.87
CA VAL A 753 14.36 -20.29 -27.82
C VAL A 753 13.36 -19.40 -28.53
N THR A 754 13.40 -18.10 -28.32
CA THR A 754 12.50 -17.16 -28.98
C THR A 754 12.68 -17.19 -30.50
N ALA A 755 13.93 -17.18 -30.97
CA ALA A 755 14.24 -17.26 -32.40
C ALA A 755 13.81 -18.60 -33.04
N ALA A 756 13.90 -19.71 -32.29
CA ALA A 756 13.57 -21.04 -32.81
C ALA A 756 12.06 -21.38 -32.65
N TRP A 757 11.29 -20.61 -31.90
CA TRP A 757 9.92 -20.96 -31.51
C TRP A 757 8.95 -21.14 -32.66
N SER A 758 9.14 -20.44 -33.78
CA SER A 758 8.34 -20.60 -35.00
C SER A 758 8.42 -22.00 -35.63
N GLY A 759 9.44 -22.78 -35.26
CA GLY A 759 9.60 -24.18 -35.66
C GLY A 759 8.93 -25.19 -34.74
N VAL A 760 8.30 -24.74 -33.64
CA VAL A 760 7.58 -25.63 -32.71
C VAL A 760 6.15 -25.83 -33.17
N MET A 761 5.76 -27.07 -33.42
CA MET A 761 4.41 -27.40 -33.91
C MET A 761 3.96 -28.76 -33.41
N ILE A 762 2.71 -28.85 -33.00
CA ILE A 762 2.04 -30.12 -32.68
C ILE A 762 1.47 -30.70 -33.96
N ARG A 763 2.06 -31.78 -34.43
CA ARG A 763 1.67 -32.42 -35.69
C ARG A 763 0.45 -33.30 -35.55
N LYS A 764 0.31 -34.01 -34.41
CA LYS A 764 -0.74 -34.98 -34.20
C LYS A 764 -1.04 -35.13 -32.72
N VAL A 765 -2.29 -35.18 -32.36
CA VAL A 765 -2.77 -35.56 -31.04
C VAL A 765 -3.66 -36.75 -31.20
N THR A 766 -3.42 -37.77 -30.40
CA THR A 766 -4.28 -38.99 -30.36
C THR A 766 -4.63 -39.29 -28.90
N GLY A 767 -5.88 -39.62 -28.68
CA GLY A 767 -6.43 -39.98 -27.36
C GLY A 767 -7.93 -39.88 -27.38
N GLY A 768 -8.55 -40.55 -26.47
CA GLY A 768 -9.97 -40.52 -26.29
C GLY A 768 -10.66 -41.86 -26.57
N GLN A 769 -11.65 -42.15 -25.74
CA GLN A 769 -12.68 -43.16 -25.96
C GLN A 769 -13.99 -42.42 -26.14
N GLN A 770 -14.92 -42.92 -26.94
CA GLN A 770 -16.17 -42.23 -27.22
C GLN A 770 -17.06 -42.02 -25.99
N GLU A 771 -16.96 -42.89 -24.97
CA GLU A 771 -17.73 -42.78 -23.71
C GLU A 771 -16.89 -43.30 -22.54
N PRO A 772 -15.92 -42.48 -22.03
CA PRO A 772 -15.13 -42.88 -20.90
C PRO A 772 -15.94 -42.89 -19.61
N ALA A 773 -15.69 -43.85 -18.74
CA ALA A 773 -16.38 -43.95 -17.46
C ALA A 773 -15.80 -42.95 -16.45
N LEU A 774 -16.66 -42.40 -15.57
CA LEU A 774 -16.22 -41.58 -14.44
C LEU A 774 -15.21 -42.35 -13.58
N GLY A 775 -14.09 -41.70 -13.22
CA GLY A 775 -12.97 -42.30 -12.48
C GLY A 775 -11.96 -43.06 -13.37
N SER A 776 -12.19 -43.14 -14.69
CA SER A 776 -11.20 -43.74 -15.62
C SER A 776 -10.11 -42.70 -15.95
N ARG A 777 -9.07 -43.16 -16.66
CA ARG A 777 -8.00 -42.33 -17.18
C ARG A 777 -8.04 -42.30 -18.70
N LEU A 778 -7.90 -41.11 -19.25
CA LEU A 778 -7.79 -40.87 -20.66
C LEU A 778 -6.31 -40.77 -21.04
N SER A 779 -5.80 -41.75 -21.81
CA SER A 779 -4.45 -41.66 -22.35
C SER A 779 -4.40 -40.70 -23.54
N VAL A 780 -3.48 -39.76 -23.52
CA VAL A 780 -3.24 -38.77 -24.59
C VAL A 780 -1.80 -38.88 -25.04
N ARG A 781 -1.62 -38.86 -26.35
CA ARG A 781 -0.32 -38.94 -27.02
C ARG A 781 -0.24 -37.84 -28.04
N ALA A 782 0.87 -37.07 -27.98
CA ALA A 782 1.17 -35.98 -28.91
C ALA A 782 2.47 -36.22 -29.67
N VAL A 783 2.48 -35.92 -30.96
CA VAL A 783 3.68 -35.90 -31.79
C VAL A 783 4.02 -34.41 -32.04
N VAL A 784 5.18 -33.97 -31.57
CA VAL A 784 5.58 -32.58 -31.55
C VAL A 784 6.89 -32.39 -32.33
N GLU A 785 6.86 -31.51 -33.31
CA GLU A 785 8.06 -30.99 -33.98
C GLU A 785 8.62 -29.84 -33.16
N LEU A 786 9.94 -29.89 -32.87
CA LEU A 786 10.62 -28.89 -32.02
C LEU A 786 11.57 -27.98 -32.82
N GLY A 787 11.66 -28.16 -34.17
CA GLY A 787 12.62 -27.40 -34.99
C GLY A 787 14.04 -27.63 -34.49
N ASN A 788 14.69 -26.59 -34.04
CA ASN A 788 16.07 -26.61 -33.52
C ASN A 788 16.15 -26.67 -31.97
N LEU A 789 15.02 -26.94 -31.32
CA LEU A 789 14.98 -27.09 -29.84
C LEU A 789 15.08 -28.56 -29.45
N GLU A 790 15.66 -28.79 -28.26
CA GLU A 790 15.73 -30.11 -27.66
C GLU A 790 14.52 -30.35 -26.76
N PRO A 791 14.11 -31.63 -26.54
CA PRO A 791 12.94 -31.95 -25.70
C PRO A 791 13.00 -31.42 -24.28
N GLU A 792 14.17 -31.26 -23.71
CA GLU A 792 14.42 -30.77 -22.36
C GLU A 792 14.16 -29.24 -22.23
N GLU A 793 14.12 -28.53 -23.34
CA GLU A 793 13.90 -27.07 -23.42
C GLU A 793 12.41 -26.69 -23.50
N VAL A 794 11.56 -27.70 -23.63
CA VAL A 794 10.11 -27.51 -23.72
C VAL A 794 9.38 -28.40 -22.72
N GLU A 795 8.17 -27.99 -22.38
CA GLU A 795 7.20 -28.83 -21.70
C GLU A 795 5.95 -28.96 -22.57
N VAL A 796 5.56 -30.19 -22.84
CA VAL A 796 4.32 -30.49 -23.55
C VAL A 796 3.23 -30.74 -22.49
N GLN A 797 2.12 -30.03 -22.59
CA GLN A 797 1.07 -30.02 -21.58
C GLN A 797 -0.28 -30.36 -22.20
N ILE A 798 -1.10 -31.09 -21.44
CA ILE A 798 -2.52 -31.24 -21.69
C ILE A 798 -3.24 -30.17 -20.89
N ALA A 799 -4.02 -29.33 -21.55
CA ALA A 799 -5.01 -28.46 -20.92
C ALA A 799 -6.38 -29.14 -21.03
N CYS A 800 -7.02 -29.47 -19.91
CA CYS A 800 -8.28 -30.20 -19.89
C CYS A 800 -9.26 -29.63 -18.88
N GLY A 801 -10.55 -29.77 -19.14
CA GLY A 801 -11.58 -29.21 -18.27
C GLY A 801 -13.00 -29.47 -18.79
N ARG A 802 -13.96 -28.84 -18.16
CA ARG A 802 -15.35 -28.81 -18.65
C ARG A 802 -15.43 -28.02 -19.96
N VAL A 803 -16.36 -28.40 -20.79
CA VAL A 803 -16.67 -27.71 -22.04
C VAL A 803 -18.02 -27.00 -21.88
N ASP A 804 -18.06 -25.71 -22.18
CA ASP A 804 -19.28 -24.91 -22.14
C ASP A 804 -20.05 -24.93 -23.48
N ASP A 805 -21.17 -24.21 -23.54
CA ASP A 805 -22.04 -24.15 -24.73
C ASP A 805 -21.38 -23.43 -25.94
N ALA A 806 -20.24 -22.78 -25.73
CA ALA A 806 -19.44 -22.13 -26.77
C ALA A 806 -18.25 -22.99 -27.25
N ASP A 807 -18.16 -24.24 -26.81
CA ASP A 807 -17.06 -25.18 -27.10
C ASP A 807 -15.72 -24.75 -26.48
N GLU A 808 -15.77 -23.96 -25.37
CA GLU A 808 -14.59 -23.49 -24.66
C GLU A 808 -14.31 -24.31 -23.39
N LEU A 809 -13.04 -24.54 -23.09
CA LEU A 809 -12.64 -25.19 -21.87
C LEU A 809 -12.83 -24.25 -20.67
N ARG A 810 -13.48 -24.76 -19.62
CA ARG A 810 -13.68 -24.10 -18.33
C ARG A 810 -13.06 -24.93 -17.20
N GLU A 811 -12.66 -24.25 -16.11
CA GLU A 811 -12.02 -24.91 -14.96
C GLU A 811 -10.82 -25.77 -15.41
N VAL A 812 -9.91 -25.16 -16.16
CA VAL A 812 -8.83 -25.85 -16.88
C VAL A 812 -7.75 -26.33 -15.91
N ASP A 813 -7.53 -27.63 -15.89
CA ASP A 813 -6.35 -28.27 -15.30
C ASP A 813 -5.26 -28.45 -16.37
N VAL A 814 -4.01 -28.22 -15.98
CA VAL A 814 -2.84 -28.39 -16.86
C VAL A 814 -1.97 -29.52 -16.33
N LEU A 815 -1.72 -30.53 -17.16
CA LEU A 815 -0.95 -31.71 -16.82
C LEU A 815 0.20 -31.92 -17.82
N PRO A 816 1.43 -32.25 -17.34
CA PRO A 816 2.56 -32.47 -18.23
C PRO A 816 2.44 -33.83 -18.95
N LEU A 817 2.81 -33.85 -20.22
CA LEU A 817 3.10 -35.06 -20.97
C LEU A 817 4.61 -35.39 -20.85
N LYS A 818 4.89 -36.71 -20.71
CA LYS A 818 6.26 -37.19 -20.61
C LYS A 818 6.78 -37.61 -21.98
N GLN A 819 8.02 -37.27 -22.27
CA GLN A 819 8.69 -37.74 -23.46
C GLN A 819 8.89 -39.28 -23.42
N ASP A 820 8.52 -39.94 -24.51
CA ASP A 820 8.67 -41.41 -24.67
C ASP A 820 10.05 -41.86 -25.19
N GLY A 821 10.91 -40.90 -25.61
CA GLY A 821 12.23 -41.19 -26.21
C GLY A 821 12.19 -41.62 -27.68
N HIS A 822 11.03 -41.71 -28.30
CA HIS A 822 10.83 -42.10 -29.70
C HIS A 822 10.51 -40.91 -30.60
N ARG A 823 10.81 -41.07 -31.89
CA ARG A 823 10.37 -40.13 -32.95
C ARG A 823 9.35 -40.83 -33.86
N GLU A 824 8.29 -40.12 -34.22
CA GLU A 824 7.30 -40.56 -35.21
C GLU A 824 7.07 -39.43 -36.20
N ASP A 825 7.06 -39.72 -37.49
CA ASP A 825 6.82 -38.74 -38.58
C ASP A 825 7.72 -37.48 -38.49
N GLY A 826 8.95 -37.64 -37.97
CA GLY A 826 9.88 -36.52 -37.76
C GLY A 826 9.73 -35.70 -36.47
N GLY A 827 8.70 -35.94 -35.68
CA GLY A 827 8.43 -35.29 -34.40
C GLY A 827 8.78 -36.19 -33.21
N TRP A 828 8.92 -35.57 -32.03
CA TRP A 828 9.09 -36.24 -30.76
C TRP A 828 7.75 -36.67 -30.19
N VAL A 829 7.69 -37.85 -29.53
CA VAL A 829 6.48 -38.38 -28.93
C VAL A 829 6.41 -38.04 -27.45
N PHE A 830 5.25 -37.53 -27.01
CA PHE A 830 4.93 -37.25 -25.63
C PHE A 830 3.62 -37.93 -25.23
N GLU A 831 3.58 -38.53 -24.04
CA GLU A 831 2.43 -39.31 -23.58
C GLU A 831 2.08 -38.95 -22.13
N GLY A 832 0.80 -39.04 -21.79
CA GLY A 832 0.29 -38.83 -20.44
C GLY A 832 -1.15 -39.25 -20.26
N GLU A 833 -1.63 -39.17 -19.05
CA GLU A 833 -2.98 -39.57 -18.68
C GLU A 833 -3.74 -38.46 -17.97
N VAL A 834 -4.99 -38.23 -18.36
CA VAL A 834 -5.93 -37.32 -17.71
C VAL A 834 -6.89 -38.08 -16.84
N PRO A 835 -6.97 -37.85 -15.54
CA PRO A 835 -7.99 -38.47 -14.69
C PRO A 835 -9.35 -37.80 -14.94
N LEU A 836 -10.39 -38.61 -15.22
CA LEU A 836 -11.73 -38.11 -15.46
C LEU A 836 -12.57 -38.16 -14.17
N LEU A 837 -12.46 -37.07 -13.39
CA LEU A 837 -13.06 -37.03 -12.05
C LEU A 837 -14.41 -36.29 -12.00
N THR A 838 -14.83 -35.69 -13.10
CA THR A 838 -16.02 -34.83 -13.15
C THR A 838 -16.97 -35.34 -14.26
N PRO A 839 -18.25 -35.55 -13.99
CA PRO A 839 -19.22 -35.97 -15.01
C PRO A 839 -19.64 -34.76 -15.87
N GLY A 840 -20.05 -35.02 -17.12
CA GLY A 840 -20.56 -34.01 -18.06
C GLY A 840 -19.71 -33.85 -19.31
N ALA A 841 -19.93 -32.78 -20.07
CA ALA A 841 -19.08 -32.45 -21.21
C ALA A 841 -17.67 -32.09 -20.72
N PHE A 842 -16.68 -32.82 -21.22
CA PHE A 842 -15.28 -32.68 -20.86
C PHE A 842 -14.42 -32.72 -22.11
N GLY A 843 -13.44 -31.80 -22.17
CA GLY A 843 -12.56 -31.68 -23.33
C GLY A 843 -11.09 -31.53 -22.91
N TYR A 844 -10.23 -31.69 -23.91
CA TYR A 844 -8.81 -31.38 -23.72
C TYR A 844 -8.20 -30.84 -25.02
N THR A 845 -7.12 -30.11 -24.85
CA THR A 845 -6.20 -29.74 -25.93
C THR A 845 -4.76 -29.94 -25.47
N VAL A 846 -3.81 -29.85 -26.40
CA VAL A 846 -2.38 -29.97 -26.09
C VAL A 846 -1.66 -28.70 -26.48
N ARG A 847 -0.70 -28.31 -25.65
CA ARG A 847 0.20 -27.16 -25.96
C ARG A 847 1.65 -27.48 -25.62
N VAL A 848 2.53 -26.73 -26.20
CA VAL A 848 3.97 -26.73 -25.91
C VAL A 848 4.35 -25.37 -25.36
N VAL A 849 5.11 -25.35 -24.27
CA VAL A 849 5.61 -24.15 -23.61
C VAL A 849 7.11 -24.27 -23.36
N PRO A 850 7.87 -23.15 -23.25
CA PRO A 850 9.30 -23.18 -22.90
C PRO A 850 9.52 -23.74 -21.49
N ARG A 851 10.64 -24.44 -21.31
CA ARG A 851 11.07 -24.98 -20.01
C ARG A 851 12.54 -24.67 -19.76
N HIS A 852 12.83 -24.03 -18.62
CA HIS A 852 14.18 -23.81 -18.11
C HIS A 852 14.14 -23.74 -16.58
N GLN A 853 15.19 -24.21 -15.89
CA GLN A 853 15.25 -24.26 -14.44
C GLN A 853 15.22 -22.90 -13.74
N SER A 854 15.58 -21.84 -14.45
CA SER A 854 15.59 -20.47 -13.94
C SER A 854 14.31 -19.69 -14.24
N LEU A 855 13.35 -20.25 -14.98
CA LEU A 855 12.01 -19.67 -15.14
C LEU A 855 11.16 -19.99 -13.90
N ILE A 856 10.38 -19.02 -13.45
CA ILE A 856 9.40 -19.23 -12.37
C ILE A 856 8.00 -19.61 -12.91
N SER A 857 7.76 -19.34 -14.18
CA SER A 857 6.53 -19.69 -14.89
C SER A 857 6.82 -19.96 -16.36
N PRO A 858 6.18 -20.96 -16.97
CA PRO A 858 6.26 -21.20 -18.41
C PRO A 858 5.78 -20.01 -19.25
N ALA A 859 4.89 -19.17 -18.66
CA ALA A 859 4.34 -18.01 -19.35
C ALA A 859 5.33 -16.84 -19.45
N GLU A 860 6.49 -16.89 -18.78
CA GLU A 860 7.43 -15.76 -18.66
C GLU A 860 7.90 -15.20 -20.01
N LEU A 861 8.02 -16.06 -21.04
CA LEU A 861 8.40 -15.64 -22.39
C LEU A 861 7.21 -15.28 -23.28
N GLY A 862 5.97 -15.56 -22.85
CA GLY A 862 4.77 -15.38 -23.69
C GLY A 862 4.71 -16.34 -24.89
N LEU A 863 5.52 -17.39 -24.91
CA LEU A 863 5.63 -18.35 -26.02
C LEU A 863 4.77 -19.59 -25.73
N VAL A 864 3.86 -19.91 -26.65
CA VAL A 864 3.05 -21.12 -26.60
C VAL A 864 2.71 -21.59 -28.00
N ALA A 865 2.74 -22.91 -28.24
CA ALA A 865 2.25 -23.54 -29.47
C ALA A 865 1.08 -24.47 -29.14
N TRP A 866 -0.11 -24.20 -29.69
CA TRP A 866 -1.31 -24.99 -29.48
C TRP A 866 -1.52 -26.04 -30.58
N ALA A 867 -2.15 -27.16 -30.23
CA ALA A 867 -2.61 -28.11 -31.20
C ALA A 867 -3.67 -27.45 -32.11
N SER A 868 -3.49 -27.62 -33.42
CA SER A 868 -4.52 -27.23 -34.40
C SER A 868 -5.71 -28.17 -34.29
N GLY A 869 -6.93 -27.65 -34.15
CA GLY A 869 -8.16 -28.42 -34.11
C GLY A 869 -8.48 -29.09 -35.45
#